data_8d76af73252683207b0a159a0e2a2400
#
_entry.id   8d76af73252683207b0a159a0e2a2400
#
_cell.length_a   1.000
_cell.length_b   1.000
_cell.length_c   1.000
_cell.angle_alpha   90.00
_cell.angle_beta   90.00
_cell.angle_gamma   90.00
#
_symmetry.space_group_name_H-M   'P 1'
#
loop_
_entity.id
_entity.type
_entity.pdbx_description
1 polymer ?
#
loop_
_entity_poly.entity_id
_entity_poly.type
_entity_poly.pdbx_seq_one_letter_code
_entity_poly.pdbx_strand_id
1 'polypeptide(L)'
;MSYAYPRSTGASSLPSYTSVPSSKTTSESWHDLPNVAKQWMVEGAAVFQTARSQDRHDIRRFASLIFRRTFTIPSALILLWLFTLWRGERTVFQESIDACAWENWEKWPQGATPHRVAFIADPQLVDPHTYPGRPWPLSTLTVDYTDQYLRRSFSSIQNALIPDSVLFLGDLFDGGREWATSTTTSPEERYQKYTDSFWKKEYGRFMKIFLDPWMDQNELPIDGRGRRLIASLPGNHDLGFGHGIQEPVRDRFQAYFGQSNRVDVIGNHTFVSLDTVSLSAMDQVDPQTGGTSSVVNEAYPDPIWKQTNDFLNKMTYHRGRAEMGELRMMQNRSEGIQFDYRIVEPADSAIYSNDQDEPVDLPTILLTHVPLFRKPATPCGPLRERYPPSSTTEELEEDEPNSLSISGGYQYQNVLTPKISTEVVTKSGPNVVQVYSGDDHDYCELIHREFNGSPREITVKSLSWAMGVRHPGFLMTSLWNPINPETGESLQQGSSPTIQNHLCILPDQLGIFIHYGCILGLSILVLLLRSSFHVFFASEPALSNQSPVLPLSERRGDSYKHQYQTSGTSSSTLAPNGLASRASITAFPRYPVTKASHDAYRNLDQDDLVTTTSKDKGGYRPARPRGFRQKSVLMGREFVHSVRVVALVVLTVYFFLIWRW
;
A
#
# COMPACT_ATOMS: atom_id res chain seq x y z
N MET A 1 50.20 -12.99 19.08
CA MET A 1 49.58 -13.75 20.17
C MET A 1 48.44 -14.57 19.59
N SER A 2 48.67 -15.90 19.61
CA SER A 2 47.81 -16.88 18.97
C SER A 2 46.71 -17.30 19.95
N TYR A 3 45.45 -17.22 19.55
CA TYR A 3 44.34 -17.83 20.27
C TYR A 3 43.82 -19.02 19.47
N ALA A 4 44.10 -20.21 19.98
CA ALA A 4 43.55 -21.47 19.49
C ALA A 4 42.17 -21.70 20.10
N TYR A 5 41.18 -22.05 19.27
CA TYR A 5 39.90 -22.61 19.70
C TYR A 5 39.96 -24.14 19.75
N PRO A 6 39.40 -24.78 20.77
CA PRO A 6 39.43 -26.24 20.89
C PRO A 6 38.36 -26.88 19.97
N ARG A 7 38.77 -27.96 19.28
CA ARG A 7 37.88 -28.89 18.58
C ARG A 7 37.06 -29.69 19.61
N SER A 8 35.74 -29.65 19.51
CA SER A 8 34.88 -30.65 20.13
C SER A 8 34.42 -31.64 19.07
N THR A 9 34.90 -32.86 19.19
CA THR A 9 34.36 -34.06 18.55
C THR A 9 33.08 -34.46 19.30
N GLY A 10 31.95 -34.44 18.63
CA GLY A 10 30.69 -34.95 19.13
C GLY A 10 29.81 -35.35 17.95
N ALA A 11 29.88 -36.59 17.55
CA ALA A 11 28.94 -37.20 16.63
C ALA A 11 27.58 -37.32 17.35
N SER A 12 26.59 -36.62 16.88
CA SER A 12 25.18 -36.88 17.23
C SER A 12 24.41 -37.20 15.98
N SER A 13 23.87 -38.40 15.98
CA SER A 13 22.98 -39.01 15.01
C SER A 13 21.76 -38.12 14.69
N LEU A 14 21.54 -37.89 13.41
CA LEU A 14 20.32 -37.30 12.86
C LEU A 14 19.15 -38.31 13.03
N PRO A 15 17.98 -37.88 13.49
CA PRO A 15 16.76 -38.69 13.44
C PRO A 15 16.24 -38.77 11.99
N SER A 16 15.99 -40.01 11.55
CA SER A 16 15.34 -40.35 10.29
C SER A 16 13.95 -39.74 10.22
N TYR A 17 13.69 -38.93 9.22
CA TYR A 17 12.32 -38.47 8.87
C TYR A 17 11.55 -39.64 8.25
N THR A 18 10.59 -40.13 8.98
CA THR A 18 9.53 -41.02 8.48
C THR A 18 8.53 -40.22 7.65
N SER A 19 8.19 -40.80 6.51
CA SER A 19 7.16 -40.54 5.54
C SER A 19 5.99 -39.61 5.96
N VAL A 20 5.76 -38.57 5.16
CA VAL A 20 4.58 -37.73 5.14
C VAL A 20 3.34 -38.57 4.79
N PRO A 21 2.27 -38.57 5.59
CA PRO A 21 1.00 -39.16 5.19
C PRO A 21 0.28 -38.23 4.22
N SER A 22 -0.24 -38.82 3.14
CA SER A 22 -1.09 -38.18 2.13
C SER A 22 -2.23 -37.39 2.76
N SER A 23 -2.50 -36.21 2.21
CA SER A 23 -3.63 -35.36 2.54
C SER A 23 -4.95 -36.12 2.41
N LYS A 24 -5.51 -36.56 3.52
CA LYS A 24 -6.95 -36.87 3.61
C LYS A 24 -7.66 -35.53 3.75
N THR A 25 -8.57 -35.27 2.82
CA THR A 25 -9.64 -34.28 2.96
C THR A 25 -10.30 -34.46 4.32
N THR A 26 -9.98 -33.57 5.26
CA THR A 26 -10.66 -33.50 6.55
C THR A 26 -12.05 -32.91 6.29
N SER A 27 -13.08 -33.77 6.36
CA SER A 27 -14.42 -33.34 6.65
C SER A 27 -14.35 -32.63 8.00
N GLU A 28 -14.55 -31.32 8.02
CA GLU A 28 -14.62 -30.56 9.28
C GLU A 28 -15.69 -31.20 10.19
N SER A 29 -15.24 -31.68 11.32
CA SER A 29 -16.05 -32.35 12.32
C SER A 29 -16.91 -31.28 13.04
N TRP A 30 -18.18 -31.58 13.24
CA TRP A 30 -19.16 -30.78 14.02
C TRP A 30 -18.70 -30.46 15.44
N HIS A 31 -17.59 -31.03 15.89
CA HIS A 31 -17.07 -30.85 17.25
C HIS A 31 -16.27 -29.54 17.44
N ASP A 32 -15.84 -28.89 16.39
CA ASP A 32 -14.96 -27.69 16.47
C ASP A 32 -15.69 -26.36 16.50
N LEU A 33 -17.01 -26.35 16.44
CA LEU A 33 -17.81 -25.12 16.57
C LEU A 33 -17.94 -24.67 18.02
N PRO A 34 -17.82 -23.34 18.30
CA PRO A 34 -18.07 -22.79 19.62
C PRO A 34 -19.45 -23.21 20.14
N ASN A 35 -19.54 -23.50 21.44
CA ASN A 35 -20.79 -23.98 22.07
C ASN A 35 -21.99 -23.06 21.81
N VAL A 36 -21.77 -21.76 21.66
CA VAL A 36 -22.80 -20.78 21.30
C VAL A 36 -23.36 -21.06 19.88
N ALA A 37 -22.49 -21.36 18.90
CA ALA A 37 -22.94 -21.67 17.53
C ALA A 37 -23.70 -23.00 17.48
N LYS A 38 -23.30 -24.01 18.28
CA LYS A 38 -24.02 -25.28 18.39
C LYS A 38 -25.40 -25.08 19.02
N GLN A 39 -25.50 -24.23 20.03
CA GLN A 39 -26.79 -23.91 20.69
C GLN A 39 -27.74 -23.20 19.73
N TRP A 40 -27.25 -22.23 18.94
CA TRP A 40 -28.03 -21.54 17.90
C TRP A 40 -28.52 -22.49 16.80
N MET A 41 -27.68 -23.46 16.40
CA MET A 41 -28.09 -24.45 15.41
C MET A 41 -29.08 -25.46 15.93
N VAL A 42 -28.96 -25.88 17.23
CA VAL A 42 -29.91 -26.78 17.87
C VAL A 42 -31.24 -26.07 18.12
N GLU A 43 -31.22 -24.82 18.57
CA GLU A 43 -32.44 -24.00 18.73
C GLU A 43 -33.08 -23.70 17.37
N GLY A 44 -32.30 -23.39 16.35
CA GLY A 44 -32.77 -23.24 14.98
C GLY A 44 -33.39 -24.52 14.41
N ALA A 45 -32.76 -25.67 14.64
CA ALA A 45 -33.28 -26.98 14.21
C ALA A 45 -34.56 -27.37 14.98
N ALA A 46 -34.65 -27.07 16.28
CA ALA A 46 -35.84 -27.32 17.07
C ALA A 46 -37.01 -26.42 16.62
N VAL A 47 -36.75 -25.16 16.30
CA VAL A 47 -37.74 -24.24 15.70
C VAL A 47 -38.18 -24.74 14.31
N PHE A 48 -37.26 -25.29 13.52
CA PHE A 48 -37.59 -25.89 12.22
C PHE A 48 -38.40 -27.18 12.31
N GLN A 49 -38.15 -28.01 13.33
CA GLN A 49 -38.93 -29.22 13.59
C GLN A 49 -40.34 -28.93 14.10
N THR A 50 -40.50 -27.94 14.97
CA THR A 50 -41.82 -27.48 15.46
C THR A 50 -42.60 -26.76 14.34
N ALA A 51 -41.93 -26.03 13.44
CA ALA A 51 -42.56 -25.39 12.29
C ALA A 51 -43.05 -26.38 11.24
N ARG A 52 -42.50 -27.60 11.19
CA ARG A 52 -42.88 -28.64 10.20
C ARG A 52 -44.22 -29.29 10.56
N SER A 53 -44.69 -29.15 11.78
CA SER A 53 -45.97 -29.70 12.27
C SER A 53 -47.14 -28.71 12.26
N GLN A 54 -46.87 -27.43 11.99
CA GLN A 54 -47.89 -26.39 11.97
C GLN A 54 -48.16 -25.89 10.54
N ASP A 55 -49.42 -25.58 10.26
CA ASP A 55 -50.00 -25.21 8.96
C ASP A 55 -49.09 -24.29 8.09
N ARG A 56 -49.07 -24.59 6.77
CA ARG A 56 -48.35 -23.77 5.74
C ARG A 56 -48.69 -22.27 5.81
N HIS A 57 -49.80 -21.90 6.44
CA HIS A 57 -50.21 -20.51 6.65
C HIS A 57 -49.36 -19.78 7.68
N ASP A 58 -48.98 -20.48 8.77
CA ASP A 58 -48.16 -19.88 9.82
C ASP A 58 -46.71 -19.77 9.44
N ILE A 59 -46.18 -20.71 8.64
CA ILE A 59 -44.83 -20.62 8.06
C ILE A 59 -44.72 -19.41 7.11
N ARG A 60 -45.73 -19.16 6.30
CA ARG A 60 -45.77 -17.99 5.42
C ARG A 60 -45.88 -16.68 6.20
N ARG A 61 -46.65 -16.65 7.28
CA ARG A 61 -46.74 -15.47 8.18
C ARG A 61 -45.41 -15.24 8.90
N PHE A 62 -44.80 -16.27 9.44
CA PHE A 62 -43.50 -16.21 10.11
C PHE A 62 -42.37 -15.78 9.15
N ALA A 63 -42.31 -16.41 7.98
CA ALA A 63 -41.38 -16.02 6.93
C ALA A 63 -41.60 -14.56 6.48
N SER A 64 -42.86 -14.12 6.36
CA SER A 64 -43.18 -12.72 6.00
C SER A 64 -42.82 -11.75 7.10
N LEU A 65 -42.93 -12.11 8.36
CA LEU A 65 -42.53 -11.30 9.52
C LEU A 65 -41.00 -11.20 9.62
N ILE A 66 -40.27 -12.31 9.46
CA ILE A 66 -38.80 -12.30 9.36
C ILE A 66 -38.38 -11.46 8.16
N PHE A 67 -38.94 -11.70 6.98
CA PHE A 67 -38.64 -10.94 5.77
C PHE A 67 -38.88 -9.42 5.96
N ARG A 68 -40.02 -9.03 6.52
CA ARG A 68 -40.33 -7.62 6.81
C ARG A 68 -39.43 -7.01 7.88
N ARG A 69 -38.92 -7.81 8.82
CA ARG A 69 -38.05 -7.35 9.90
C ARG A 69 -36.59 -7.30 9.46
N THR A 70 -36.17 -8.20 8.56
CA THR A 70 -34.80 -8.27 8.03
C THR A 70 -34.59 -7.39 6.81
N PHE A 71 -35.58 -7.31 5.90
CA PHE A 71 -35.53 -6.45 4.72
C PHE A 71 -36.04 -5.03 5.01
N THR A 72 -35.23 -4.31 5.77
CA THR A 72 -35.46 -2.87 6.02
C THR A 72 -34.53 -2.03 5.13
N ILE A 73 -34.89 -0.76 4.93
CA ILE A 73 -34.02 0.18 4.18
C ILE A 73 -32.60 0.22 4.75
N PRO A 74 -32.36 0.31 6.08
CA PRO A 74 -31.02 0.20 6.63
C PRO A 74 -30.30 -1.11 6.27
N SER A 75 -30.97 -2.26 6.29
CA SER A 75 -30.38 -3.55 5.90
C SER A 75 -29.99 -3.58 4.42
N ALA A 76 -30.82 -3.03 3.54
CA ALA A 76 -30.52 -2.91 2.12
C ALA A 76 -29.30 -2.00 1.88
N LEU A 77 -29.20 -0.90 2.62
CA LEU A 77 -28.03 0.00 2.55
C LEU A 77 -26.78 -0.70 3.09
N ILE A 78 -26.87 -1.48 4.16
CA ILE A 78 -25.74 -2.27 4.66
C ILE A 78 -25.26 -3.24 3.57
N LEU A 79 -26.15 -3.99 2.93
CA LEU A 79 -25.77 -4.91 1.85
C LEU A 79 -25.14 -4.18 0.67
N LEU A 80 -25.69 -3.03 0.26
CA LEU A 80 -25.11 -2.19 -0.78
C LEU A 80 -23.68 -1.76 -0.40
N TRP A 81 -23.49 -1.29 0.84
CA TRP A 81 -22.16 -0.89 1.31
C TRP A 81 -21.18 -2.06 1.37
N LEU A 82 -21.58 -3.22 1.88
CA LEU A 82 -20.74 -4.40 1.92
C LEU A 82 -20.27 -4.81 0.51
N PHE A 83 -21.18 -4.81 -0.44
CA PHE A 83 -20.85 -5.08 -1.84
C PHE A 83 -19.89 -4.02 -2.41
N THR A 84 -20.18 -2.74 -2.18
CA THR A 84 -19.37 -1.62 -2.69
C THR A 84 -17.95 -1.66 -2.12
N LEU A 85 -17.82 -1.88 -0.81
CA LEU A 85 -16.51 -1.98 -0.14
C LEU A 85 -15.74 -3.20 -0.62
N TRP A 86 -16.39 -4.37 -0.70
CA TRP A 86 -15.74 -5.57 -1.20
C TRP A 86 -15.24 -5.39 -2.63
N ARG A 87 -16.08 -4.82 -3.51
CA ARG A 87 -15.67 -4.54 -4.89
C ARG A 87 -14.49 -3.58 -4.93
N GLY A 88 -14.55 -2.44 -4.24
CA GLY A 88 -13.49 -1.41 -4.26
C GLY A 88 -12.19 -1.85 -3.61
N GLU A 89 -12.26 -2.61 -2.51
CA GLU A 89 -11.07 -3.00 -1.75
C GLU A 89 -10.46 -4.33 -2.20
N ARG A 90 -11.19 -5.17 -2.95
CA ARG A 90 -10.73 -6.51 -3.35
C ARG A 90 -10.86 -6.76 -4.85
N THR A 91 -12.10 -6.76 -5.35
CA THR A 91 -12.39 -7.23 -6.69
C THR A 91 -11.68 -6.41 -7.77
N VAL A 92 -11.67 -5.08 -7.66
CA VAL A 92 -11.06 -4.19 -8.67
C VAL A 92 -9.55 -4.41 -8.77
N PHE A 93 -8.86 -4.62 -7.63
CA PHE A 93 -7.43 -4.95 -7.65
C PHE A 93 -7.16 -6.31 -8.29
N GLN A 94 -7.96 -7.32 -7.95
CA GLN A 94 -7.83 -8.65 -8.53
C GLN A 94 -8.07 -8.62 -10.04
N GLU A 95 -9.16 -7.97 -10.50
CA GLU A 95 -9.49 -7.82 -11.93
C GLU A 95 -8.35 -7.14 -12.70
N SER A 96 -7.71 -6.10 -12.11
CA SER A 96 -6.58 -5.40 -12.74
C SER A 96 -5.35 -6.30 -12.90
N ILE A 97 -5.03 -7.08 -11.88
CA ILE A 97 -3.86 -7.98 -11.91
C ILE A 97 -4.11 -9.19 -12.81
N ASP A 98 -5.31 -9.77 -12.79
CA ASP A 98 -5.66 -10.89 -13.67
C ASP A 98 -5.60 -10.51 -15.16
N ALA A 99 -5.92 -9.26 -15.49
CA ALA A 99 -5.75 -8.73 -16.85
C ALA A 99 -4.29 -8.70 -17.30
N CYS A 100 -3.34 -8.58 -16.36
CA CYS A 100 -1.91 -8.52 -16.60
C CYS A 100 -1.22 -9.90 -16.60
N ALA A 101 -1.95 -11.01 -16.44
CA ALA A 101 -1.35 -12.34 -16.41
C ALA A 101 -0.45 -12.57 -17.63
N TRP A 102 0.71 -13.19 -17.41
CA TRP A 102 1.73 -13.38 -18.46
C TRP A 102 1.19 -14.06 -19.71
N GLU A 103 0.32 -15.03 -19.54
CA GLU A 103 -0.30 -15.82 -20.60
C GLU A 103 -1.18 -14.99 -21.53
N ASN A 104 -1.64 -13.82 -21.10
CA ASN A 104 -2.50 -12.94 -21.89
C ASN A 104 -1.73 -12.19 -22.99
N TRP A 105 -0.42 -11.99 -22.83
CA TRP A 105 0.36 -11.13 -23.71
C TRP A 105 1.72 -11.70 -24.15
N GLU A 106 2.32 -12.65 -23.41
CA GLU A 106 3.55 -13.33 -23.85
C GLU A 106 3.31 -14.13 -25.13
N LYS A 107 4.22 -13.96 -26.10
CA LYS A 107 4.14 -14.64 -27.41
C LYS A 107 5.45 -15.31 -27.74
N TRP A 108 5.94 -16.15 -26.84
CA TRP A 108 7.15 -16.91 -27.04
C TRP A 108 6.87 -18.25 -27.77
N PRO A 109 7.88 -18.82 -28.43
CA PRO A 109 7.78 -20.18 -28.98
C PRO A 109 7.45 -21.21 -27.89
N GLN A 110 6.84 -22.32 -28.31
CA GLN A 110 6.54 -23.41 -27.38
C GLN A 110 7.83 -23.98 -26.78
N GLY A 111 7.86 -24.12 -25.45
CA GLY A 111 9.02 -24.57 -24.70
C GLY A 111 9.99 -23.46 -24.29
N ALA A 112 9.71 -22.21 -24.61
CA ALA A 112 10.49 -21.08 -24.09
C ALA A 112 10.34 -20.99 -22.56
N THR A 113 11.44 -20.64 -21.88
CA THR A 113 11.49 -20.37 -20.46
C THR A 113 11.93 -18.89 -20.24
N PRO A 114 11.02 -17.96 -20.41
CA PRO A 114 11.36 -16.54 -20.26
C PRO A 114 11.66 -16.18 -18.82
N HIS A 115 12.55 -15.22 -18.61
CA HIS A 115 12.77 -14.56 -17.34
C HIS A 115 11.81 -13.36 -17.23
N ARG A 116 11.02 -13.32 -16.18
CA ARG A 116 9.93 -12.36 -15.99
C ARG A 116 10.33 -11.25 -15.03
N VAL A 117 10.27 -10.02 -15.51
CA VAL A 117 10.71 -8.84 -14.77
C VAL A 117 9.52 -7.89 -14.56
N ALA A 118 9.40 -7.33 -13.36
CA ALA A 118 8.52 -6.21 -13.08
C ALA A 118 9.34 -4.95 -12.80
N PHE A 119 9.10 -3.88 -13.55
CA PHE A 119 9.68 -2.56 -13.28
C PHE A 119 8.69 -1.69 -12.52
N ILE A 120 9.16 -1.12 -11.44
CA ILE A 120 8.42 -0.20 -10.57
C ILE A 120 9.10 1.16 -10.63
N ALA A 121 8.41 2.17 -11.12
CA ALA A 121 8.87 3.55 -11.12
C ALA A 121 8.11 4.37 -10.08
N ASP A 122 8.76 5.33 -9.51
CA ASP A 122 8.19 6.43 -8.74
C ASP A 122 7.14 5.98 -7.69
N PRO A 123 7.46 5.01 -6.80
CA PRO A 123 6.56 4.67 -5.72
C PRO A 123 6.35 5.82 -4.74
N GLN A 124 7.29 6.75 -4.67
CA GLN A 124 7.30 8.02 -3.92
C GLN A 124 6.47 7.94 -2.64
N LEU A 125 7.04 7.36 -1.59
CA LEU A 125 6.35 7.27 -0.30
C LEU A 125 5.94 8.67 0.18
N VAL A 126 4.63 8.88 0.30
CA VAL A 126 4.06 10.16 0.73
C VAL A 126 4.54 10.52 2.12
N ASP A 127 4.99 11.76 2.27
CA ASP A 127 5.57 12.31 3.47
C ASP A 127 5.21 13.81 3.63
N PRO A 128 5.79 14.57 4.60
CA PRO A 128 5.54 15.99 4.77
C PRO A 128 5.98 16.87 3.59
N HIS A 129 6.82 16.39 2.67
CA HIS A 129 7.22 17.12 1.47
C HIS A 129 6.11 17.10 0.42
N THR A 130 5.44 15.97 0.24
CA THR A 130 4.35 15.80 -0.75
C THR A 130 3.22 16.80 -0.55
N TYR A 131 2.80 17.01 0.70
CA TYR A 131 1.68 17.91 1.02
C TYR A 131 2.03 18.81 2.20
N PRO A 132 2.89 19.83 1.99
CA PRO A 132 3.32 20.72 3.05
C PRO A 132 2.11 21.50 3.61
N GLY A 133 1.98 21.50 4.94
CA GLY A 133 0.90 22.21 5.63
C GLY A 133 -0.47 21.50 5.67
N ARG A 134 -0.59 20.26 5.20
CA ARG A 134 -1.83 19.50 5.33
C ARG A 134 -2.11 19.20 6.82
N PRO A 135 -3.32 19.62 7.35
CA PRO A 135 -3.60 19.49 8.78
C PRO A 135 -3.84 18.04 9.19
N TRP A 136 -3.53 17.74 10.46
CA TRP A 136 -3.99 16.50 11.09
C TRP A 136 -5.53 16.50 11.20
N PRO A 137 -6.25 15.38 10.97
CA PRO A 137 -5.76 14.03 10.71
C PRO A 137 -5.51 13.70 9.22
N LEU A 138 -5.79 14.63 8.29
CA LEU A 138 -5.69 14.37 6.86
C LEU A 138 -4.26 14.01 6.42
N SER A 139 -3.25 14.62 7.03
CA SER A 139 -1.84 14.28 6.75
C SER A 139 -1.54 12.82 7.05
N THR A 140 -1.92 12.33 8.24
CA THR A 140 -1.71 10.92 8.64
C THR A 140 -2.51 9.97 7.75
N LEU A 141 -3.78 10.27 7.52
CA LEU A 141 -4.64 9.43 6.66
C LEU A 141 -4.10 9.33 5.24
N THR A 142 -3.54 10.41 4.69
CA THR A 142 -2.93 10.37 3.35
C THR A 142 -1.78 9.38 3.30
N VAL A 143 -0.86 9.45 4.27
CA VAL A 143 0.26 8.50 4.38
C VAL A 143 -0.25 7.07 4.49
N ASP A 144 -1.16 6.81 5.43
CA ASP A 144 -1.68 5.46 5.69
C ASP A 144 -2.37 4.86 4.46
N TYR A 145 -3.19 5.64 3.75
CA TYR A 145 -3.90 5.17 2.56
C TYR A 145 -2.97 4.97 1.35
N THR A 146 -1.94 5.80 1.21
CA THR A 146 -0.95 5.64 0.14
C THR A 146 -0.09 4.40 0.39
N ASP A 147 0.42 4.23 1.60
CA ASP A 147 1.17 3.03 1.99
C ASP A 147 0.34 1.75 1.80
N GLN A 148 -0.94 1.81 2.16
CA GLN A 148 -1.86 0.69 1.97
C GLN A 148 -2.06 0.33 0.49
N TYR A 149 -2.18 1.34 -0.38
CA TYR A 149 -2.29 1.14 -1.81
C TYR A 149 -1.02 0.49 -2.39
N LEU A 150 0.15 1.02 -2.06
CA LEU A 150 1.44 0.47 -2.49
C LEU A 150 1.63 -0.98 -2.01
N ARG A 151 1.28 -1.26 -0.76
CA ARG A 151 1.35 -2.61 -0.19
C ARG A 151 0.43 -3.59 -0.93
N ARG A 152 -0.80 -3.19 -1.22
CA ARG A 152 -1.74 -4.01 -2.00
C ARG A 152 -1.21 -4.30 -3.39
N SER A 153 -0.77 -3.26 -4.09
CA SER A 153 -0.24 -3.36 -5.44
C SER A 153 0.95 -4.31 -5.48
N PHE A 154 1.93 -4.12 -4.59
CA PHE A 154 3.11 -4.96 -4.56
C PHE A 154 2.83 -6.40 -4.11
N SER A 155 1.97 -6.60 -3.12
CA SER A 155 1.52 -7.93 -2.71
C SER A 155 0.80 -8.67 -3.86
N SER A 156 0.00 -7.96 -4.65
CA SER A 156 -0.69 -8.55 -5.80
C SER A 156 0.30 -8.91 -6.92
N ILE A 157 1.29 -8.06 -7.19
CA ILE A 157 2.38 -8.37 -8.13
C ILE A 157 3.11 -9.65 -7.71
N GLN A 158 3.47 -9.74 -6.42
CA GLN A 158 4.21 -10.91 -5.93
C GLN A 158 3.41 -12.21 -5.93
N ASN A 159 2.15 -12.15 -5.48
CA ASN A 159 1.36 -13.37 -5.24
C ASN A 159 0.65 -13.89 -6.49
N ALA A 160 0.30 -13.01 -7.43
CA ALA A 160 -0.44 -13.40 -8.63
C ALA A 160 0.45 -13.47 -9.89
N LEU A 161 1.39 -12.53 -10.04
CA LEU A 161 2.26 -12.49 -11.23
C LEU A 161 3.60 -13.21 -11.02
N ILE A 162 4.07 -13.30 -9.78
CA ILE A 162 5.28 -14.02 -9.38
C ILE A 162 6.48 -13.73 -10.31
N PRO A 163 6.91 -12.45 -10.44
CA PRO A 163 8.05 -12.15 -11.30
C PRO A 163 9.36 -12.73 -10.73
N ASP A 164 10.29 -13.14 -11.61
CA ASP A 164 11.62 -13.60 -11.22
C ASP A 164 12.50 -12.47 -10.70
N SER A 165 12.29 -11.25 -11.23
CA SER A 165 13.01 -10.05 -10.79
C SER A 165 12.07 -8.85 -10.66
N VAL A 166 12.35 -7.99 -9.68
CA VAL A 166 11.71 -6.68 -9.51
C VAL A 166 12.80 -5.62 -9.48
N LEU A 167 12.69 -4.61 -10.36
CA LEU A 167 13.62 -3.50 -10.45
C LEU A 167 12.91 -2.17 -10.25
N PHE A 168 13.45 -1.35 -9.36
CA PHE A 168 12.96 0.00 -9.12
C PHE A 168 13.73 1.01 -9.97
N LEU A 169 13.01 1.99 -10.51
CA LEU A 169 13.57 3.00 -11.41
C LEU A 169 13.74 4.39 -10.74
N GLY A 170 13.91 4.40 -9.43
CA GLY A 170 14.13 5.63 -8.65
C GLY A 170 12.88 6.22 -8.03
N ASP A 171 13.06 7.36 -7.37
CA ASP A 171 12.05 8.09 -6.61
C ASP A 171 11.32 7.20 -5.59
N LEU A 172 12.13 6.59 -4.71
CA LEU A 172 11.59 5.68 -3.69
C LEU A 172 10.84 6.46 -2.60
N PHE A 173 11.32 7.67 -2.27
CA PHE A 173 10.73 8.61 -1.32
C PHE A 173 10.38 9.92 -2.01
N ASP A 174 9.36 10.61 -1.54
CA ASP A 174 9.03 11.93 -2.09
C ASP A 174 9.95 13.04 -1.58
N GLY A 175 10.28 13.02 -0.30
CA GLY A 175 11.16 14.00 0.35
C GLY A 175 12.52 13.46 0.76
N GLY A 176 12.99 12.35 0.20
CA GLY A 176 14.22 11.67 0.62
C GLY A 176 15.43 12.59 0.75
N ARG A 177 15.61 13.50 -0.20
CA ARG A 177 16.68 14.50 -0.25
C ARG A 177 16.58 15.57 0.84
N GLU A 178 15.39 15.83 1.36
CA GLU A 178 15.12 16.90 2.31
C GLU A 178 15.45 16.53 3.76
N TRP A 179 15.61 15.24 4.05
CA TRP A 179 15.86 14.80 5.42
C TRP A 179 17.35 14.86 5.75
N ALA A 180 17.66 15.52 6.85
CA ALA A 180 19.04 15.71 7.32
C ALA A 180 19.82 14.39 7.38
N THR A 181 21.12 14.46 7.11
CA THR A 181 22.10 13.42 7.40
C THR A 181 22.84 13.71 8.71
N SER A 182 23.91 12.99 9.00
CA SER A 182 24.79 13.30 10.14
C SER A 182 25.57 14.62 9.95
N THR A 183 25.76 15.06 8.71
CA THR A 183 26.63 16.20 8.33
C THR A 183 25.92 17.31 7.57
N THR A 184 24.72 17.07 7.08
CA THR A 184 23.96 18.04 6.28
C THR A 184 22.52 18.19 6.79
N THR A 185 21.92 19.33 6.49
CA THR A 185 20.51 19.64 6.75
C THR A 185 19.83 20.06 5.45
N SER A 186 18.49 20.03 5.43
CA SER A 186 17.72 20.51 4.30
C SER A 186 18.07 21.96 3.96
N PRO A 187 18.21 22.30 2.67
CA PRO A 187 18.33 23.68 2.23
C PRO A 187 17.05 24.50 2.49
N GLU A 188 15.89 23.83 2.61
CA GLU A 188 14.63 24.47 2.94
C GLU A 188 14.38 24.51 4.45
N GLU A 189 14.20 25.70 5.02
CA GLU A 189 14.00 25.94 6.45
C GLU A 189 12.87 25.08 7.04
N ARG A 190 11.77 24.93 6.31
CA ARG A 190 10.59 24.15 6.75
C ARG A 190 10.90 22.68 7.05
N TYR A 191 11.94 22.11 6.42
CA TYR A 191 12.30 20.69 6.55
C TYR A 191 13.49 20.45 7.48
N GLN A 192 14.22 21.47 7.92
CA GLN A 192 15.37 21.33 8.82
C GLN A 192 15.06 20.67 10.16
N LYS A 193 13.79 20.65 10.55
CA LYS A 193 13.31 19.91 11.74
C LYS A 193 13.34 18.40 11.61
N TYR A 194 13.43 17.86 10.37
CA TYR A 194 13.46 16.44 10.10
C TYR A 194 14.91 15.95 10.03
N THR A 195 15.25 15.08 10.97
CA THR A 195 16.60 14.54 11.14
C THR A 195 16.79 13.22 10.40
N ASP A 196 18.00 12.67 10.42
CA ASP A 196 18.33 11.35 9.88
C ASP A 196 17.43 10.23 10.43
N SER A 197 16.97 10.37 11.68
CA SER A 197 15.99 9.42 12.25
C SER A 197 14.64 9.41 11.53
N PHE A 198 14.26 10.54 10.92
CA PHE A 198 13.04 10.60 10.12
C PHE A 198 13.23 9.84 8.81
N TRP A 199 14.36 10.05 8.12
CA TRP A 199 14.69 9.27 6.93
C TRP A 199 14.70 7.75 7.21
N LYS A 200 15.29 7.32 8.32
CA LYS A 200 15.27 5.91 8.74
C LYS A 200 13.86 5.37 8.99
N LYS A 201 12.95 6.20 9.46
CA LYS A 201 11.55 5.85 9.59
C LYS A 201 10.90 5.63 8.22
N GLU A 202 11.18 6.51 7.26
CA GLU A 202 10.71 6.36 5.86
C GLU A 202 11.29 5.09 5.22
N TYR A 203 12.58 4.84 5.40
CA TYR A 203 13.21 3.60 4.98
C TYR A 203 12.53 2.37 5.60
N GLY A 204 12.19 2.41 6.88
CA GLY A 204 11.45 1.34 7.54
C GLY A 204 10.04 1.13 6.98
N ARG A 205 9.39 2.18 6.44
CA ARG A 205 8.11 2.05 5.68
C ARG A 205 8.34 1.35 4.35
N PHE A 206 9.37 1.75 3.61
CA PHE A 206 9.75 1.11 2.34
C PHE A 206 10.04 -0.39 2.53
N MET A 207 10.82 -0.73 3.56
CA MET A 207 11.10 -2.12 3.91
C MET A 207 9.81 -2.94 4.10
N LYS A 208 8.89 -2.43 4.92
CA LYS A 208 7.61 -3.11 5.21
C LYS A 208 6.68 -3.25 4.02
N ILE A 209 6.75 -2.33 3.06
CA ILE A 209 5.89 -2.35 1.88
C ILE A 209 6.44 -3.30 0.81
N PHE A 210 7.75 -3.29 0.59
CA PHE A 210 8.39 -3.94 -0.55
C PHE A 210 9.32 -5.08 -0.17
N LEU A 211 10.24 -4.88 0.79
CA LEU A 211 11.29 -5.86 1.06
C LEU A 211 10.84 -6.99 1.98
N ASP A 212 10.18 -6.68 3.10
CA ASP A 212 9.70 -7.72 4.01
C ASP A 212 8.78 -8.73 3.29
N PRO A 213 7.76 -8.31 2.51
CA PRO A 213 6.93 -9.25 1.76
C PRO A 213 7.71 -10.04 0.71
N TRP A 214 8.74 -9.43 0.09
CA TRP A 214 9.60 -10.12 -0.87
C TRP A 214 10.45 -11.21 -0.23
N MET A 215 10.97 -10.95 0.95
CA MET A 215 11.83 -11.88 1.69
C MET A 215 11.04 -13.01 2.37
N ASP A 216 9.77 -12.78 2.70
CA ASP A 216 8.92 -13.77 3.37
C ASP A 216 8.44 -14.89 2.43
N GLN A 217 8.57 -14.73 1.12
CA GLN A 217 8.22 -15.76 0.16
C GLN A 217 9.31 -16.85 0.12
N ASN A 218 9.00 -18.00 0.68
CA ASN A 218 9.91 -19.16 0.77
C ASN A 218 10.00 -19.99 -0.52
N GLU A 219 9.35 -19.59 -1.60
CA GLU A 219 9.39 -20.34 -2.86
C GLU A 219 10.71 -20.02 -3.60
N LEU A 220 11.57 -21.00 -3.68
CA LEU A 220 12.77 -20.94 -4.52
C LEU A 220 12.35 -20.95 -6.00
N PRO A 221 12.97 -20.12 -6.85
CA PRO A 221 12.73 -20.15 -8.29
C PRO A 221 13.10 -21.52 -8.88
N ILE A 222 12.44 -21.85 -9.96
CA ILE A 222 12.57 -23.14 -10.67
C ILE A 222 14.01 -23.39 -11.17
N ASP A 223 14.75 -22.32 -11.46
CA ASP A 223 16.12 -22.38 -12.01
C ASP A 223 17.24 -22.41 -10.96
N GLY A 224 16.90 -22.34 -9.67
CA GLY A 224 17.86 -22.35 -8.56
C GLY A 224 18.69 -21.06 -8.40
N ARG A 225 18.46 -20.01 -9.20
CA ARG A 225 19.23 -18.76 -9.17
C ARG A 225 18.76 -17.74 -8.16
N GLY A 226 17.62 -17.96 -7.53
CA GLY A 226 17.00 -17.05 -6.59
C GLY A 226 16.31 -15.85 -7.28
N ARG A 227 15.25 -15.35 -6.66
CA ARG A 227 14.55 -14.14 -7.10
C ARG A 227 15.38 -12.90 -6.77
N ARG A 228 15.29 -11.86 -7.60
CA ARG A 228 16.07 -10.62 -7.44
C ARG A 228 15.16 -9.42 -7.20
N LEU A 229 15.49 -8.61 -6.20
CA LEU A 229 14.89 -7.28 -6.02
C LEU A 229 16.04 -6.25 -6.01
N ILE A 230 15.99 -5.28 -6.91
CA ILE A 230 17.01 -4.25 -7.10
C ILE A 230 16.33 -2.88 -6.95
N ALA A 231 16.71 -2.12 -5.93
CA ALA A 231 16.17 -0.79 -5.62
C ALA A 231 17.30 0.25 -5.47
N SER A 232 18.46 0.02 -6.10
CA SER A 232 19.64 0.84 -5.94
C SER A 232 19.71 2.03 -6.90
N LEU A 233 18.81 2.13 -7.87
CA LEU A 233 18.74 3.28 -8.76
C LEU A 233 18.03 4.43 -8.04
N PRO A 234 18.67 5.60 -7.84
CA PRO A 234 18.04 6.74 -7.18
C PRO A 234 17.27 7.60 -8.18
N GLY A 235 16.27 8.32 -7.66
CA GLY A 235 15.62 9.42 -8.36
C GLY A 235 15.99 10.79 -7.79
N ASN A 236 15.48 11.85 -8.42
CA ASN A 236 15.74 13.22 -7.98
C ASN A 236 15.04 13.56 -6.66
N HIS A 237 13.96 12.88 -6.30
CA HIS A 237 13.35 12.99 -4.98
C HIS A 237 14.18 12.31 -3.89
N ASP A 238 14.97 11.31 -4.26
CA ASP A 238 15.88 10.63 -3.32
C ASP A 238 17.16 11.44 -3.04
N LEU A 239 17.75 12.07 -4.08
CA LEU A 239 19.07 12.71 -4.02
C LEU A 239 19.06 14.25 -4.11
N GLY A 240 18.10 14.82 -4.81
CA GLY A 240 18.13 16.19 -5.32
C GLY A 240 18.48 16.21 -6.81
N PHE A 241 18.76 17.39 -7.35
CA PHE A 241 19.11 17.53 -8.76
C PHE A 241 20.20 18.57 -8.98
N GLY A 242 21.11 18.30 -9.92
CA GLY A 242 22.16 19.21 -10.31
C GLY A 242 23.07 19.61 -9.13
N HIS A 243 23.34 20.90 -9.00
CA HIS A 243 24.13 21.45 -7.90
C HIS A 243 23.43 21.38 -6.53
N GLY A 244 22.15 21.05 -6.48
CA GLY A 244 21.40 20.83 -5.24
C GLY A 244 21.66 19.46 -4.59
N ILE A 245 22.32 18.52 -5.31
CA ILE A 245 22.64 17.20 -4.76
C ILE A 245 23.73 17.35 -3.70
N GLN A 246 23.44 16.78 -2.50
CA GLN A 246 24.38 16.73 -1.39
C GLN A 246 25.00 15.33 -1.33
N GLU A 247 26.34 15.23 -1.39
CA GLU A 247 27.01 13.92 -1.35
C GLU A 247 26.67 13.06 -0.13
N PRO A 248 26.55 13.59 1.10
CA PRO A 248 26.10 12.78 2.22
C PRO A 248 24.69 12.18 2.07
N VAL A 249 23.83 12.81 1.27
CA VAL A 249 22.49 12.26 0.94
C VAL A 249 22.63 11.10 -0.04
N ARG A 250 23.46 11.24 -1.09
CA ARG A 250 23.79 10.15 -2.02
C ARG A 250 24.45 8.98 -1.31
N ASP A 251 25.44 9.24 -0.45
CA ASP A 251 26.17 8.22 0.29
C ASP A 251 25.23 7.46 1.24
N ARG A 252 24.29 8.16 1.90
CA ARG A 252 23.23 7.52 2.68
C ARG A 252 22.36 6.61 1.82
N PHE A 253 21.90 7.10 0.65
CA PHE A 253 21.10 6.27 -0.25
C PHE A 253 21.85 4.99 -0.64
N GLN A 254 23.09 5.11 -1.09
CA GLN A 254 23.93 3.98 -1.49
C GLN A 254 24.23 3.01 -0.32
N ALA A 255 24.38 3.52 0.90
CA ALA A 255 24.60 2.69 2.08
C ALA A 255 23.41 1.77 2.41
N TYR A 256 22.19 2.20 2.10
CA TYR A 256 20.98 1.43 2.42
C TYR A 256 20.41 0.64 1.23
N PHE A 257 20.57 1.14 0.00
CA PHE A 257 20.02 0.51 -1.22
C PHE A 257 21.06 -0.12 -2.13
N GLY A 258 22.34 0.10 -1.87
CA GLY A 258 23.45 -0.41 -2.67
C GLY A 258 23.93 0.57 -3.74
N GLN A 259 24.92 0.12 -4.53
CA GLN A 259 25.54 0.97 -5.56
C GLN A 259 24.54 1.33 -6.66
N SER A 260 24.44 2.62 -6.96
CA SER A 260 23.52 3.15 -7.98
C SER A 260 23.96 2.78 -9.40
N ASN A 261 25.29 2.82 -9.64
CA ASN A 261 25.88 2.44 -10.92
C ASN A 261 26.30 0.97 -10.87
N ARG A 262 25.71 0.13 -11.73
CA ARG A 262 25.97 -1.31 -11.73
C ARG A 262 25.66 -1.96 -13.06
N VAL A 263 26.26 -3.12 -13.30
CA VAL A 263 25.93 -4.00 -14.41
C VAL A 263 25.49 -5.34 -13.86
N ASP A 264 24.32 -5.80 -14.30
CA ASP A 264 23.75 -7.10 -13.97
C ASP A 264 23.44 -7.87 -15.25
N VAL A 265 23.56 -9.19 -15.24
CA VAL A 265 23.05 -10.04 -16.30
C VAL A 265 21.77 -10.73 -15.80
N ILE A 266 20.67 -10.50 -16.49
CA ILE A 266 19.33 -11.03 -16.15
C ILE A 266 18.68 -11.57 -17.43
N GLY A 267 18.27 -12.83 -17.45
CA GLY A 267 17.64 -13.44 -18.62
C GLY A 267 18.50 -13.35 -19.89
N ASN A 268 19.83 -13.44 -19.75
CA ASN A 268 20.81 -13.28 -20.82
C ASN A 268 20.77 -11.93 -21.53
N HIS A 269 20.43 -10.89 -20.79
CA HIS A 269 20.53 -9.47 -21.20
C HIS A 269 21.41 -8.74 -20.20
N THR A 270 22.19 -7.79 -20.69
CA THR A 270 23.04 -6.93 -19.86
C THR A 270 22.24 -5.73 -19.40
N PHE A 271 21.97 -5.62 -18.11
CA PHE A 271 21.32 -4.48 -17.51
C PHE A 271 22.37 -3.50 -17.01
N VAL A 272 22.33 -2.28 -17.52
CA VAL A 272 23.21 -1.18 -17.11
C VAL A 272 22.38 -0.16 -16.33
N SER A 273 22.53 -0.11 -15.02
CA SER A 273 21.90 0.90 -14.16
C SER A 273 22.83 2.09 -13.99
N LEU A 274 22.33 3.29 -14.23
CA LEU A 274 23.11 4.54 -14.16
C LEU A 274 22.41 5.59 -13.29
N ASP A 275 23.14 6.16 -12.35
CA ASP A 275 22.73 7.34 -11.60
C ASP A 275 22.75 8.57 -12.53
N THR A 276 21.70 8.69 -13.34
CA THR A 276 21.52 9.82 -14.26
C THR A 276 21.16 11.11 -13.54
N VAL A 277 20.69 11.02 -12.30
CA VAL A 277 20.41 12.18 -11.45
C VAL A 277 21.71 12.90 -11.11
N SER A 278 22.69 12.18 -10.56
CA SER A 278 24.04 12.75 -10.32
C SER A 278 24.75 13.16 -11.63
N LEU A 279 24.61 12.33 -12.68
CA LEU A 279 25.28 12.58 -13.97
C LEU A 279 24.79 13.87 -14.65
N SER A 280 23.49 14.18 -14.52
CA SER A 280 22.90 15.38 -15.14
C SER A 280 23.46 16.69 -14.58
N ALA A 281 24.06 16.67 -13.38
CA ALA A 281 24.79 17.82 -12.83
C ALA A 281 25.98 18.25 -13.69
N MET A 282 26.49 17.37 -14.56
CA MET A 282 27.63 17.69 -15.45
C MET A 282 27.34 18.81 -16.43
N ASP A 283 26.10 18.98 -16.87
CA ASP A 283 25.69 19.99 -17.84
C ASP A 283 24.84 21.12 -17.21
N GLN A 284 24.56 21.07 -15.92
CA GLN A 284 23.83 22.14 -15.24
C GLN A 284 24.76 23.27 -14.85
N VAL A 285 24.41 24.49 -15.29
CA VAL A 285 25.16 25.71 -14.97
C VAL A 285 24.73 26.22 -13.61
N ASP A 286 25.69 26.38 -12.69
CA ASP A 286 25.46 27.05 -11.42
C ASP A 286 25.15 28.54 -11.68
N PRO A 287 23.99 29.05 -11.25
CA PRO A 287 23.62 30.44 -11.47
C PRO A 287 24.57 31.47 -10.81
N GLN A 288 25.31 31.06 -9.76
CA GLN A 288 26.18 31.95 -9.00
C GLN A 288 27.61 32.00 -9.58
N THR A 289 28.13 30.87 -10.01
CA THR A 289 29.53 30.76 -10.45
C THR A 289 29.68 30.64 -11.96
N GLY A 290 28.62 30.32 -12.68
CA GLY A 290 28.66 30.00 -14.13
C GLY A 290 29.36 28.67 -14.43
N GLY A 291 29.76 27.91 -13.42
CA GLY A 291 30.40 26.61 -13.57
C GLY A 291 29.38 25.46 -13.63
N THR A 292 29.81 24.31 -14.12
CA THR A 292 28.97 23.09 -14.22
C THR A 292 29.21 22.09 -13.08
N SER A 293 29.88 22.49 -12.02
CA SER A 293 30.27 21.59 -10.93
C SER A 293 29.37 21.77 -9.71
N SER A 294 29.03 20.65 -9.08
CA SER A 294 28.62 20.61 -7.67
C SER A 294 29.67 21.32 -6.79
N VAL A 295 29.25 21.86 -5.67
CA VAL A 295 30.16 22.54 -4.74
C VAL A 295 31.23 21.56 -4.27
N VAL A 296 32.46 21.76 -4.77
CA VAL A 296 33.63 20.98 -4.36
C VAL A 296 34.15 21.60 -3.06
N ASN A 297 34.35 20.79 -2.03
CA ASN A 297 34.93 21.21 -0.75
C ASN A 297 36.03 20.24 -0.31
N GLU A 298 36.73 20.56 0.80
CA GLU A 298 37.82 19.70 1.30
C GLU A 298 37.37 18.28 1.65
N ALA A 299 36.12 18.10 2.11
CA ALA A 299 35.58 16.79 2.47
C ALA A 299 35.13 15.99 1.21
N TYR A 300 34.73 16.70 0.17
CA TYR A 300 34.26 16.12 -1.09
C TYR A 300 34.94 16.83 -2.27
N PRO A 301 36.16 16.40 -2.64
CA PRO A 301 36.98 17.07 -3.64
C PRO A 301 36.52 16.82 -5.09
N ASP A 302 35.72 15.80 -5.31
CA ASP A 302 35.26 15.41 -6.64
C ASP A 302 33.84 15.94 -6.94
N PRO A 303 33.51 16.34 -8.18
CA PRO A 303 32.16 16.69 -8.57
C PRO A 303 31.19 15.50 -8.40
N ILE A 304 29.93 15.79 -8.07
CA ILE A 304 28.89 14.77 -7.82
C ILE A 304 28.72 13.78 -8.96
N TRP A 305 28.86 14.23 -10.21
CA TRP A 305 28.71 13.41 -11.41
C TRP A 305 29.91 12.52 -11.71
N LYS A 306 31.07 12.74 -11.07
CA LYS A 306 32.34 12.05 -11.39
C LYS A 306 32.21 10.54 -11.21
N GLN A 307 31.58 10.06 -10.15
CA GLN A 307 31.43 8.64 -9.89
C GLN A 307 30.73 7.92 -11.05
N THR A 308 29.64 8.48 -11.57
CA THR A 308 28.88 7.90 -12.69
C THR A 308 29.66 8.02 -14.00
N ASN A 309 30.32 9.15 -14.23
CA ASN A 309 31.14 9.34 -15.41
C ASN A 309 32.35 8.39 -15.45
N ASP A 310 33.03 8.19 -14.32
CA ASP A 310 34.12 7.22 -14.20
C ASP A 310 33.64 5.79 -14.43
N PHE A 311 32.46 5.44 -13.93
CA PHE A 311 31.83 4.16 -14.19
C PHE A 311 31.53 3.96 -15.69
N LEU A 312 30.94 4.96 -16.36
CA LEU A 312 30.69 4.94 -17.80
C LEU A 312 31.99 4.79 -18.62
N ASN A 313 33.05 5.47 -18.22
CA ASN A 313 34.36 5.36 -18.89
C ASN A 313 35.00 3.98 -18.74
N LYS A 314 34.59 3.20 -17.76
CA LYS A 314 35.05 1.81 -17.52
C LYS A 314 33.99 0.77 -17.88
N MET A 315 32.99 1.14 -18.68
CA MET A 315 31.83 0.29 -18.96
C MET A 315 32.20 -1.04 -19.61
N THR A 316 33.15 -1.05 -20.54
CA THR A 316 33.66 -2.28 -21.19
C THR A 316 34.16 -3.28 -20.15
N TYR A 317 34.91 -2.81 -19.16
CA TYR A 317 35.38 -3.66 -18.04
C TYR A 317 34.22 -4.18 -17.19
N HIS A 318 33.27 -3.33 -16.82
CA HIS A 318 32.12 -3.74 -15.99
C HIS A 318 31.23 -4.75 -16.71
N ARG A 319 30.97 -4.53 -18.01
CA ARG A 319 30.20 -5.47 -18.84
C ARG A 319 30.94 -6.78 -19.02
N GLY A 320 32.22 -6.76 -19.42
CA GLY A 320 33.03 -7.96 -19.60
C GLY A 320 33.02 -8.84 -18.35
N ARG A 321 33.25 -8.24 -17.19
CA ARG A 321 33.21 -8.96 -15.90
C ARG A 321 31.83 -9.58 -15.60
N ALA A 322 30.74 -8.87 -15.85
CA ALA A 322 29.39 -9.36 -15.58
C ALA A 322 28.98 -10.47 -16.58
N GLU A 323 29.19 -10.23 -17.87
CA GLU A 323 28.81 -11.14 -18.96
C GLU A 323 29.62 -12.43 -18.90
N MET A 324 30.95 -12.34 -18.77
CA MET A 324 31.81 -13.51 -18.62
C MET A 324 31.56 -14.26 -17.31
N GLY A 325 31.24 -13.56 -16.21
CA GLY A 325 30.81 -14.18 -14.97
C GLY A 325 29.57 -15.04 -15.15
N GLU A 326 28.58 -14.55 -15.90
CA GLU A 326 27.36 -15.31 -16.20
C GLU A 326 27.64 -16.55 -17.05
N LEU A 327 28.46 -16.43 -18.10
CA LEU A 327 28.86 -17.57 -18.94
C LEU A 327 29.60 -18.63 -18.14
N ARG A 328 30.53 -18.24 -17.24
CA ARG A 328 31.23 -19.19 -16.36
C ARG A 328 30.26 -19.93 -15.44
N MET A 329 29.23 -19.25 -14.91
CA MET A 329 28.19 -19.91 -14.11
C MET A 329 27.37 -20.90 -14.95
N MET A 330 27.00 -20.56 -16.17
CA MET A 330 26.28 -21.47 -17.07
C MET A 330 27.11 -22.72 -17.43
N GLN A 331 28.43 -22.57 -17.52
CA GLN A 331 29.37 -23.68 -17.80
C GLN A 331 29.68 -24.55 -16.56
N ASN A 332 29.05 -24.27 -15.41
CA ASN A 332 29.40 -24.88 -14.11
C ASN A 332 30.87 -24.70 -13.72
N ARG A 333 31.53 -23.67 -14.27
CA ARG A 333 32.92 -23.32 -13.95
C ARG A 333 33.03 -22.33 -12.79
N SER A 334 32.06 -22.32 -11.90
CA SER A 334 32.02 -21.43 -10.74
C SER A 334 33.11 -21.74 -9.68
N GLU A 335 33.80 -22.87 -9.79
CA GLU A 335 34.86 -23.25 -8.87
C GLU A 335 36.10 -22.30 -8.89
N GLY A 336 36.18 -21.35 -9.81
CA GLY A 336 37.25 -20.37 -9.92
C GLY A 336 36.92 -18.97 -9.41
N ILE A 337 35.67 -18.68 -9.03
CA ILE A 337 35.33 -17.39 -8.45
C ILE A 337 35.62 -17.42 -6.94
N GLN A 338 36.90 -17.38 -6.61
CA GLN A 338 37.31 -16.99 -5.28
C GLN A 338 36.99 -15.51 -5.13
N PHE A 339 36.00 -15.21 -4.28
CA PHE A 339 35.88 -13.87 -3.71
C PHE A 339 37.10 -13.64 -2.82
N ASP A 340 38.20 -13.23 -3.41
CA ASP A 340 39.43 -12.92 -2.71
C ASP A 340 39.19 -11.63 -1.92
N TYR A 341 38.81 -11.76 -0.67
CA TYR A 341 38.76 -10.65 0.28
C TYR A 341 40.21 -10.20 0.58
N ARG A 342 40.87 -9.67 -0.42
CA ARG A 342 42.13 -8.96 -0.22
C ARG A 342 41.83 -7.48 -0.03
N ILE A 343 42.27 -6.96 1.09
CA ILE A 343 42.46 -5.50 1.24
C ILE A 343 43.66 -5.19 0.34
N VAL A 344 43.36 -4.62 -0.85
CA VAL A 344 44.41 -4.20 -1.80
C VAL A 344 44.75 -2.76 -1.48
N GLU A 345 46.04 -2.53 -1.16
CA GLU A 345 46.56 -1.17 -1.07
C GLU A 345 46.36 -0.43 -2.41
N PRO A 346 46.02 0.89 -2.43
CA PRO A 346 45.77 1.62 -3.68
C PRO A 346 46.88 1.54 -4.72
N ALA A 347 48.13 1.29 -4.30
CA ALA A 347 49.26 1.12 -5.18
C ALA A 347 49.26 -0.22 -5.94
N ASP A 348 48.60 -1.25 -5.38
CA ASP A 348 48.57 -2.60 -5.97
C ASP A 348 47.36 -2.81 -6.90
N SER A 349 46.41 -1.84 -6.95
CA SER A 349 45.23 -1.93 -7.79
C SER A 349 45.57 -1.96 -9.32
N ALA A 350 46.75 -1.51 -9.71
CA ALA A 350 47.24 -1.59 -11.08
C ALA A 350 47.60 -3.04 -11.54
N ILE A 351 47.81 -3.97 -10.59
CA ILE A 351 48.24 -5.36 -10.92
C ILE A 351 47.02 -6.21 -11.32
N TYR A 352 45.81 -5.83 -10.90
CA TYR A 352 44.58 -6.57 -11.24
C TYR A 352 43.92 -6.15 -12.55
N SER A 353 44.52 -5.23 -13.30
CA SER A 353 44.01 -4.74 -14.58
C SER A 353 44.25 -5.70 -15.77
N ASN A 354 44.90 -6.85 -15.56
CA ASN A 354 45.30 -7.76 -16.63
C ASN A 354 44.31 -8.88 -16.93
N ASP A 355 43.23 -9.03 -16.17
CA ASP A 355 42.16 -9.97 -16.52
C ASP A 355 41.10 -9.18 -17.33
N GLN A 356 41.44 -8.92 -18.61
CA GLN A 356 40.55 -8.26 -19.55
C GLN A 356 39.51 -9.28 -20.03
N ASP A 357 38.49 -9.52 -19.20
CA ASP A 357 37.27 -10.16 -19.68
C ASP A 357 36.62 -9.21 -20.71
N GLU A 358 36.78 -9.51 -22.00
CA GLU A 358 36.08 -8.75 -23.04
C GLU A 358 34.57 -9.05 -22.97
N PRO A 359 33.70 -8.04 -23.14
CA PRO A 359 32.27 -8.26 -23.18
C PRO A 359 31.87 -9.13 -24.36
N VAL A 360 30.86 -9.96 -24.16
CA VAL A 360 30.29 -10.86 -25.17
C VAL A 360 29.23 -10.14 -26.02
N ASP A 361 28.93 -8.88 -25.67
CA ASP A 361 27.94 -8.03 -26.31
C ASP A 361 26.52 -8.59 -26.32
N LEU A 362 26.08 -9.09 -25.18
CA LEU A 362 24.67 -9.44 -24.96
C LEU A 362 23.76 -8.22 -25.22
N PRO A 363 22.48 -8.44 -25.62
CA PRO A 363 21.52 -7.33 -25.74
C PRO A 363 21.49 -6.49 -24.47
N THR A 364 21.75 -5.18 -24.61
CA THR A 364 21.89 -4.28 -23.46
C THR A 364 20.61 -3.52 -23.21
N ILE A 365 20.18 -3.54 -21.95
CA ILE A 365 19.04 -2.80 -21.40
C ILE A 365 19.59 -1.72 -20.47
N LEU A 366 19.30 -0.48 -20.79
CA LEU A 366 19.72 0.68 -20.00
C LEU A 366 18.62 1.05 -19.00
N LEU A 367 18.99 1.23 -17.73
CA LEU A 367 18.10 1.70 -16.67
C LEU A 367 18.57 3.08 -16.23
N THR A 368 17.67 4.04 -16.32
CA THR A 368 17.87 5.42 -15.89
C THR A 368 16.67 5.87 -15.08
N HIS A 369 16.84 6.83 -14.19
CA HIS A 369 15.67 7.49 -13.61
C HIS A 369 15.19 8.60 -14.56
N VAL A 370 16.08 9.53 -14.89
CA VAL A 370 15.76 10.62 -15.81
C VAL A 370 15.73 10.10 -17.25
N PRO A 371 14.65 10.35 -18.01
CA PRO A 371 14.50 9.94 -19.39
C PRO A 371 15.58 10.54 -20.30
N LEU A 372 15.92 9.81 -21.37
CA LEU A 372 16.84 10.32 -22.40
C LEU A 372 16.25 11.53 -23.13
N PHE A 373 17.14 12.33 -23.74
CA PHE A 373 16.75 13.50 -24.51
C PHE A 373 15.72 13.16 -25.59
N ARG A 374 14.76 14.02 -25.71
CA ARG A 374 13.77 14.05 -26.79
C ARG A 374 13.43 15.48 -27.15
N LYS A 375 12.96 15.71 -28.36
CA LYS A 375 12.50 17.04 -28.76
C LYS A 375 11.23 17.40 -27.99
N PRO A 376 11.01 18.70 -27.65
CA PRO A 376 9.74 19.15 -27.13
C PRO A 376 8.55 18.67 -27.98
N ALA A 377 7.43 18.41 -27.34
CA ALA A 377 6.20 17.91 -27.97
C ALA A 377 6.32 16.55 -28.69
N THR A 378 7.37 15.74 -28.43
CA THR A 378 7.46 14.38 -28.97
C THR A 378 6.33 13.52 -28.39
N PRO A 379 5.42 12.95 -29.22
CA PRO A 379 4.30 12.17 -28.73
C PRO A 379 4.74 10.88 -28.01
N CYS A 380 4.13 10.61 -26.87
CA CYS A 380 4.36 9.44 -26.03
C CYS A 380 3.53 8.19 -26.41
N GLY A 381 2.66 8.31 -27.40
CA GLY A 381 1.85 7.20 -27.88
C GLY A 381 0.53 7.00 -27.12
N PRO A 382 -0.23 5.94 -27.49
CA PRO A 382 -1.61 5.74 -27.07
C PRO A 382 -1.78 5.21 -25.65
N LEU A 383 -0.73 4.76 -24.99
CA LEU A 383 -0.79 4.22 -23.62
C LEU A 383 -0.58 5.29 -22.55
N ARG A 384 -0.21 6.53 -22.95
CA ARG A 384 -0.20 7.67 -22.04
C ARG A 384 -1.62 8.01 -21.61
N GLU A 385 -1.81 8.43 -20.35
CA GLU A 385 -3.14 8.69 -19.79
C GLU A 385 -3.90 9.75 -20.57
N ARG A 386 -3.21 10.73 -21.13
CA ARG A 386 -3.78 11.75 -21.99
C ARG A 386 -3.48 11.44 -23.46
N TYR A 387 -4.46 10.82 -24.11
CA TYR A 387 -4.41 10.47 -25.52
C TYR A 387 -5.84 10.53 -26.13
N PRO A 388 -6.06 11.02 -27.35
CA PRO A 388 -5.06 11.50 -28.32
C PRO A 388 -4.46 12.86 -27.95
N PRO A 389 -3.42 13.33 -28.72
CA PRO A 389 -2.88 14.69 -28.61
C PRO A 389 -3.97 15.75 -28.73
N SER A 390 -3.79 16.88 -28.05
CA SER A 390 -4.77 17.97 -28.03
C SER A 390 -4.96 18.63 -29.38
N SER A 391 -3.89 18.68 -30.20
CA SER A 391 -3.89 19.23 -31.54
C SER A 391 -3.80 18.13 -32.59
N THR A 392 -4.58 18.26 -33.66
CA THR A 392 -4.50 17.41 -34.86
C THR A 392 -3.57 18.01 -35.92
N THR A 393 -2.98 19.19 -35.68
CA THR A 393 -2.06 19.87 -36.57
C THR A 393 -0.64 19.30 -36.42
N GLU A 394 0.17 19.41 -37.45
CA GLU A 394 1.56 18.90 -37.43
C GLU A 394 2.45 19.65 -36.42
N GLU A 395 2.09 20.87 -36.05
CA GLU A 395 2.76 21.67 -35.02
C GLU A 395 2.08 21.43 -33.66
N LEU A 396 2.67 20.56 -32.84
CA LEU A 396 2.27 20.32 -31.45
C LEU A 396 2.88 21.43 -30.57
N GLU A 397 2.16 21.80 -29.52
CA GLU A 397 2.63 22.77 -28.53
C GLU A 397 3.67 22.14 -27.62
N GLU A 398 4.61 22.94 -27.07
CA GLU A 398 5.66 22.44 -26.17
C GLU A 398 5.09 21.71 -24.93
N ASP A 399 3.95 22.17 -24.43
CA ASP A 399 3.25 21.61 -23.28
C ASP A 399 2.13 20.64 -23.66
N GLU A 400 2.23 20.00 -24.83
CA GLU A 400 1.26 19.00 -25.26
C GLU A 400 1.11 17.86 -24.22
N PRO A 401 -0.10 17.59 -23.71
CA PRO A 401 -0.32 16.57 -22.66
C PRO A 401 0.09 15.16 -23.05
N ASN A 402 0.10 14.82 -24.36
CA ASN A 402 0.61 13.54 -24.85
C ASN A 402 2.13 13.52 -25.07
N SER A 403 2.86 14.45 -24.50
CA SER A 403 4.32 14.47 -24.51
C SER A 403 4.86 14.71 -23.11
N LEU A 404 6.17 14.47 -22.90
CA LEU A 404 6.83 14.98 -21.72
C LEU A 404 7.03 16.48 -21.86
N SER A 405 6.58 17.25 -20.87
CA SER A 405 6.90 18.66 -20.75
C SER A 405 8.36 18.81 -20.37
N ILE A 406 9.19 19.30 -21.28
CA ILE A 406 10.62 19.44 -21.05
C ILE A 406 10.89 20.70 -20.25
N SER A 407 11.34 20.52 -19.03
CA SER A 407 11.71 21.62 -18.14
C SER A 407 12.95 21.29 -17.31
N GLY A 408 13.65 22.33 -16.90
CA GLY A 408 14.83 22.22 -16.06
C GLY A 408 14.93 23.39 -15.09
N GLY A 409 15.55 23.18 -13.96
CA GLY A 409 15.76 24.18 -12.92
C GLY A 409 16.40 23.59 -11.68
N TYR A 410 16.39 24.37 -10.60
CA TYR A 410 16.86 23.87 -9.33
C TYR A 410 16.03 22.66 -8.86
N GLN A 411 16.70 21.53 -8.65
CA GLN A 411 16.09 20.25 -8.26
C GLN A 411 14.98 19.74 -9.20
N TYR A 412 15.01 20.18 -10.45
CA TYR A 412 14.03 19.78 -11.43
C TYR A 412 14.63 19.69 -12.82
N GLN A 413 14.76 18.50 -13.33
CA GLN A 413 15.08 18.21 -14.74
C GLN A 413 14.50 16.84 -15.07
N ASN A 414 13.56 16.82 -15.97
CA ASN A 414 12.81 15.61 -16.32
C ASN A 414 13.26 14.96 -17.64
N VAL A 415 14.30 15.46 -18.27
CA VAL A 415 14.89 14.90 -19.49
C VAL A 415 16.38 15.22 -19.53
N LEU A 416 17.24 14.26 -19.82
CA LEU A 416 18.67 14.44 -19.98
C LEU A 416 18.98 15.38 -21.16
N THR A 417 20.16 16.01 -21.16
CA THR A 417 20.62 16.79 -22.29
C THR A 417 21.00 15.89 -23.48
N PRO A 418 21.02 16.40 -24.73
CA PRO A 418 21.44 15.62 -25.90
C PRO A 418 22.83 15.04 -25.74
N LYS A 419 23.77 15.81 -25.14
CA LYS A 419 25.15 15.40 -24.93
C LYS A 419 25.22 14.21 -23.95
N ILE A 420 24.62 14.34 -22.79
CA ILE A 420 24.62 13.26 -21.78
C ILE A 420 23.93 12.02 -22.33
N SER A 421 22.79 12.15 -23.01
CA SER A 421 22.08 11.03 -23.64
C SER A 421 22.94 10.27 -24.63
N THR A 422 23.67 11.01 -25.48
CA THR A 422 24.61 10.42 -26.44
C THR A 422 25.75 9.68 -25.75
N GLU A 423 26.36 10.27 -24.73
CA GLU A 423 27.41 9.63 -23.95
C GLU A 423 26.93 8.36 -23.23
N VAL A 424 25.77 8.44 -22.59
CA VAL A 424 25.17 7.30 -21.86
C VAL A 424 24.91 6.14 -22.80
N VAL A 425 24.21 6.36 -23.92
CA VAL A 425 23.89 5.28 -24.86
C VAL A 425 25.15 4.72 -25.52
N THR A 426 26.06 5.59 -26.00
CA THR A 426 27.26 5.15 -26.72
C THR A 426 28.21 4.37 -25.82
N LYS A 427 28.44 4.83 -24.59
CA LYS A 427 29.35 4.17 -23.64
C LYS A 427 28.74 2.92 -23.00
N SER A 428 27.42 2.79 -22.93
CA SER A 428 26.76 1.59 -22.40
C SER A 428 26.97 0.34 -23.24
N GLY A 429 27.35 0.50 -24.51
CA GLY A 429 27.74 -0.61 -25.39
C GLY A 429 27.13 -0.49 -26.79
N PRO A 430 27.59 -1.34 -27.72
CA PRO A 430 27.18 -1.27 -29.13
C PRO A 430 25.75 -1.81 -29.36
N ASN A 431 25.20 -2.56 -28.43
CA ASN A 431 23.93 -3.30 -28.58
C ASN A 431 22.89 -2.88 -27.54
N VAL A 432 22.70 -1.55 -27.37
CA VAL A 432 21.59 -1.03 -26.54
C VAL A 432 20.29 -1.18 -27.31
N VAL A 433 19.40 -2.04 -26.84
CA VAL A 433 18.13 -2.36 -27.51
C VAL A 433 16.91 -1.76 -26.82
N GLN A 434 17.02 -1.51 -25.51
CA GLN A 434 15.91 -1.04 -24.67
C GLN A 434 16.43 -0.08 -23.61
N VAL A 435 15.63 0.93 -23.29
CA VAL A 435 15.83 1.84 -22.16
C VAL A 435 14.56 1.86 -21.32
N TYR A 436 14.71 1.81 -20.01
CA TYR A 436 13.61 2.04 -19.07
C TYR A 436 13.93 3.22 -18.16
N SER A 437 13.00 4.15 -18.06
CA SER A 437 13.15 5.37 -17.27
C SER A 437 11.93 5.60 -16.34
N GLY A 438 12.07 6.48 -15.36
CA GLY A 438 11.03 6.96 -14.43
C GLY A 438 10.72 8.44 -14.62
N ASP A 439 10.57 9.18 -13.51
CA ASP A 439 10.48 10.64 -13.36
C ASP A 439 9.18 11.31 -13.85
N ASP A 440 8.65 10.94 -15.01
CA ASP A 440 7.45 11.61 -15.60
C ASP A 440 6.12 11.17 -14.96
N HIS A 441 6.11 10.09 -14.19
CA HIS A 441 4.95 9.48 -13.54
C HIS A 441 3.92 8.87 -14.51
N ASP A 442 3.91 9.20 -15.80
CA ASP A 442 3.02 8.63 -16.79
C ASP A 442 3.78 7.81 -17.84
N TYR A 443 3.07 7.00 -18.61
CA TYR A 443 3.66 6.17 -19.63
C TYR A 443 4.09 7.01 -20.84
N CYS A 444 5.32 6.78 -21.30
CA CYS A 444 5.81 7.34 -22.54
C CYS A 444 6.66 6.31 -23.29
N GLU A 445 6.36 6.07 -24.57
CA GLU A 445 7.10 5.12 -25.39
C GLU A 445 7.55 5.77 -26.68
N LEU A 446 8.86 5.71 -26.95
CA LEU A 446 9.43 6.24 -28.16
C LEU A 446 10.65 5.43 -28.64
N ILE A 447 11.08 5.66 -29.87
CA ILE A 447 12.25 5.03 -30.46
C ILE A 447 13.27 6.12 -30.78
N HIS A 448 14.45 5.98 -30.21
CA HIS A 448 15.60 6.87 -30.44
C HIS A 448 16.35 6.51 -31.74
N ARG A 449 15.87 7.02 -32.84
CA ARG A 449 16.45 6.72 -34.16
C ARG A 449 17.82 7.40 -34.41
N GLU A 450 18.19 8.33 -33.55
CA GLU A 450 19.49 9.02 -33.54
C GLU A 450 20.65 8.16 -33.05
N PHE A 451 20.36 7.06 -32.33
CA PHE A 451 21.37 6.16 -31.81
C PHE A 451 21.47 4.86 -32.63
N ASN A 452 22.65 4.25 -32.63
CA ASN A 452 22.83 2.93 -33.21
C ASN A 452 21.89 1.91 -32.60
N GLY A 453 21.29 1.05 -33.40
CA GLY A 453 20.31 0.06 -32.96
C GLY A 453 18.93 0.64 -32.72
N SER A 454 18.76 1.97 -32.75
CA SER A 454 17.49 2.66 -32.53
C SER A 454 16.75 2.14 -31.28
N PRO A 455 17.36 2.24 -30.10
CA PRO A 455 16.77 1.67 -28.88
C PRO A 455 15.39 2.27 -28.60
N ARG A 456 14.50 1.40 -28.11
CA ARG A 456 13.19 1.83 -27.63
C ARG A 456 13.34 2.31 -26.20
N GLU A 457 12.78 3.47 -25.87
CA GLU A 457 12.65 3.91 -24.49
C GLU A 457 11.20 3.81 -24.03
N ILE A 458 11.02 3.28 -22.82
CA ILE A 458 9.75 3.28 -22.10
C ILE A 458 9.97 3.99 -20.79
N THR A 459 9.35 5.18 -20.65
CA THR A 459 9.17 5.81 -19.35
C THR A 459 8.03 5.11 -18.64
N VAL A 460 8.32 4.52 -17.50
CA VAL A 460 7.40 3.64 -16.77
C VAL A 460 6.44 4.46 -15.91
N LYS A 461 5.19 4.08 -15.93
CA LYS A 461 4.13 4.74 -15.16
C LYS A 461 4.33 4.54 -13.66
N SER A 462 4.11 5.60 -12.86
CA SER A 462 4.25 5.56 -11.39
C SER A 462 3.34 4.50 -10.76
N LEU A 463 3.88 3.78 -9.77
CA LEU A 463 3.10 2.85 -8.96
C LEU A 463 2.15 3.57 -7.99
N SER A 464 2.41 4.84 -7.67
CA SER A 464 1.69 5.62 -6.68
C SER A 464 0.56 6.45 -7.29
N TRP A 465 -0.66 6.32 -6.75
CA TRP A 465 -1.79 7.17 -7.14
C TRP A 465 -1.68 8.61 -6.65
N ALA A 466 -0.73 8.91 -5.75
CA ALA A 466 -0.51 10.26 -5.22
C ALA A 466 0.33 11.14 -6.16
N MET A 467 0.90 10.58 -7.23
CA MET A 467 1.85 11.24 -8.14
C MET A 467 1.19 11.83 -9.40
N GLY A 468 -0.03 12.32 -9.27
CA GLY A 468 -0.71 13.08 -10.33
C GLY A 468 -1.37 12.25 -11.44
N VAL A 469 -1.19 10.94 -11.45
CA VAL A 469 -1.87 10.01 -12.38
C VAL A 469 -3.09 9.38 -11.73
N ARG A 470 -4.18 9.22 -12.48
CA ARG A 470 -5.40 8.57 -11.96
C ARG A 470 -5.29 7.05 -11.97
N HIS A 471 -4.62 6.52 -12.96
CA HIS A 471 -4.43 5.09 -13.16
C HIS A 471 -2.94 4.75 -12.97
N PRO A 472 -2.50 4.50 -11.74
CA PRO A 472 -1.13 4.04 -11.51
C PRO A 472 -0.84 2.74 -12.26
N GLY A 473 0.44 2.38 -12.38
CA GLY A 473 0.79 1.17 -13.09
C GLY A 473 2.22 0.73 -12.82
N PHE A 474 2.62 -0.32 -13.48
CA PHE A 474 3.98 -0.83 -13.52
C PHE A 474 4.20 -1.52 -14.86
N LEU A 475 5.45 -1.69 -15.24
CA LEU A 475 5.78 -2.36 -16.49
C LEU A 475 6.18 -3.81 -16.24
N MET A 476 5.62 -4.69 -17.03
CA MET A 476 6.00 -6.10 -17.09
C MET A 476 6.87 -6.35 -18.33
N THR A 477 7.96 -7.02 -18.13
CA THR A 477 8.90 -7.36 -19.22
C THR A 477 9.22 -8.85 -19.16
N SER A 478 9.09 -9.52 -20.28
CA SER A 478 9.44 -10.91 -20.47
C SER A 478 10.66 -11.01 -21.36
N LEU A 479 11.71 -11.67 -20.86
CA LEU A 479 13.01 -11.78 -21.49
C LEU A 479 13.28 -13.22 -21.91
N TRP A 480 13.58 -13.44 -23.18
CA TRP A 480 13.96 -14.75 -23.64
C TRP A 480 15.06 -14.63 -24.69
N ASN A 481 16.29 -14.90 -24.30
CA ASN A 481 17.48 -14.89 -25.16
C ASN A 481 18.30 -16.16 -24.88
N PRO A 482 17.98 -17.29 -25.52
CA PRO A 482 18.80 -18.47 -25.41
C PRO A 482 20.17 -18.23 -26.08
N ILE A 483 21.24 -18.47 -25.35
CA ILE A 483 22.63 -18.27 -25.83
C ILE A 483 23.43 -19.56 -25.74
N ASN A 484 24.50 -19.64 -26.53
CA ASN A 484 25.52 -20.66 -26.37
C ASN A 484 26.35 -20.35 -25.12
N PRO A 485 26.40 -21.22 -24.11
CA PRO A 485 27.18 -20.96 -22.88
C PRO A 485 28.69 -20.77 -23.11
N GLU A 486 29.23 -21.29 -24.22
CA GLU A 486 30.68 -21.18 -24.51
C GLU A 486 31.04 -19.85 -25.17
N THR A 487 30.21 -19.36 -26.09
CA THR A 487 30.51 -18.18 -26.91
C THR A 487 29.68 -16.96 -26.53
N GLY A 488 28.54 -17.14 -25.81
CA GLY A 488 27.59 -16.08 -25.56
C GLY A 488 26.73 -15.69 -26.76
N GLU A 489 26.94 -16.30 -27.93
CA GLU A 489 26.16 -16.01 -29.13
C GLU A 489 24.70 -16.46 -29.00
N SER A 490 23.77 -15.66 -29.51
CA SER A 490 22.36 -16.02 -29.52
C SER A 490 22.10 -17.27 -30.37
N LEU A 491 21.33 -18.21 -29.83
CA LEU A 491 20.87 -19.39 -30.53
C LEU A 491 19.60 -19.13 -31.35
N GLN A 492 19.01 -17.94 -31.25
CA GLN A 492 17.88 -17.55 -32.07
C GLN A 492 18.32 -17.26 -33.51
N GLN A 493 17.61 -17.82 -34.47
CA GLN A 493 17.86 -17.53 -35.90
C GLN A 493 17.15 -16.22 -36.27
N GLY A 494 17.91 -15.26 -36.82
CA GLY A 494 17.38 -14.00 -37.33
C GLY A 494 17.21 -12.91 -36.25
N SER A 495 16.51 -11.84 -36.60
CA SER A 495 16.24 -10.69 -35.74
C SER A 495 14.98 -10.87 -34.86
N SER A 496 14.80 -12.07 -34.27
CA SER A 496 13.66 -12.28 -33.39
C SER A 496 13.77 -11.41 -32.14
N PRO A 497 12.69 -10.77 -31.67
CA PRO A 497 12.73 -9.97 -30.46
C PRO A 497 13.04 -10.84 -29.25
N THR A 498 13.95 -10.39 -28.40
CA THR A 498 14.32 -11.07 -27.15
C THR A 498 13.59 -10.48 -25.92
N ILE A 499 12.83 -9.39 -26.14
CA ILE A 499 12.12 -8.60 -25.11
C ILE A 499 10.68 -8.42 -25.52
N GLN A 500 9.76 -8.66 -24.61
CA GLN A 500 8.35 -8.29 -24.76
C GLN A 500 7.93 -7.48 -23.53
N ASN A 501 7.16 -6.41 -23.75
CA ASN A 501 6.73 -5.46 -22.73
C ASN A 501 5.21 -5.39 -22.65
N HIS A 502 4.69 -5.21 -21.43
CA HIS A 502 3.28 -5.01 -21.18
C HIS A 502 3.07 -4.03 -20.04
N LEU A 503 2.30 -2.95 -20.28
CA LEU A 503 1.91 -2.01 -19.25
C LEU A 503 0.75 -2.59 -18.44
N CYS A 504 0.96 -2.78 -17.15
CA CYS A 504 -0.08 -3.20 -16.23
C CYS A 504 -0.67 -1.98 -15.51
N ILE A 505 -1.98 -1.77 -15.67
CA ILE A 505 -2.71 -0.66 -15.07
C ILE A 505 -3.36 -1.10 -13.77
N LEU A 506 -3.15 -0.32 -12.72
CA LEU A 506 -3.71 -0.50 -11.40
C LEU A 506 -5.00 0.33 -11.20
N PRO A 507 -5.82 0.01 -10.19
CA PRO A 507 -7.10 0.68 -9.97
C PRO A 507 -6.98 2.17 -9.68
N ASP A 508 -7.95 2.95 -10.20
CA ASP A 508 -8.16 4.38 -9.85
C ASP A 508 -8.65 4.52 -8.41
N GLN A 509 -7.73 4.71 -7.47
CA GLN A 509 -8.06 4.86 -6.05
C GLN A 509 -8.93 6.09 -5.78
N LEU A 510 -8.70 7.18 -6.49
CA LEU A 510 -9.52 8.40 -6.36
C LEU A 510 -10.95 8.15 -6.84
N GLY A 511 -11.12 7.43 -7.95
CA GLY A 511 -12.44 7.02 -8.45
C GLY A 511 -13.19 6.14 -7.46
N ILE A 512 -12.50 5.21 -6.78
CA ILE A 512 -13.08 4.39 -5.71
C ILE A 512 -13.59 5.28 -4.57
N PHE A 513 -12.81 6.26 -4.11
CA PHE A 513 -13.22 7.19 -3.04
C PHE A 513 -14.38 8.09 -3.46
N ILE A 514 -14.39 8.59 -4.70
CA ILE A 514 -15.53 9.36 -5.24
C ILE A 514 -16.78 8.50 -5.22
N HIS A 515 -16.69 7.25 -5.64
CA HIS A 515 -17.83 6.32 -5.60
C HIS A 515 -18.35 6.10 -4.18
N TYR A 516 -17.45 5.90 -3.19
CA TYR A 516 -17.84 5.83 -1.77
C TYR A 516 -18.54 7.13 -1.30
N GLY A 517 -18.04 8.28 -1.70
CA GLY A 517 -18.66 9.57 -1.41
C GLY A 517 -20.08 9.70 -1.97
N CYS A 518 -20.28 9.26 -3.21
CA CYS A 518 -21.62 9.26 -3.85
C CYS A 518 -22.59 8.32 -3.12
N ILE A 519 -22.15 7.10 -2.78
CA ILE A 519 -22.96 6.14 -2.02
C ILE A 519 -23.27 6.66 -0.61
N LEU A 520 -22.33 7.36 0.03
CA LEU A 520 -22.56 8.00 1.33
C LEU A 520 -23.64 9.07 1.23
N GLY A 521 -23.54 9.98 0.25
CA GLY A 521 -24.56 11.00 0.01
C GLY A 521 -25.93 10.41 -0.25
N LEU A 522 -26.00 9.39 -1.10
CA LEU A 522 -27.24 8.65 -1.39
C LEU A 522 -27.80 7.99 -0.12
N SER A 523 -26.96 7.35 0.69
CA SER A 523 -27.38 6.69 1.94
C SER A 523 -27.97 7.69 2.94
N ILE A 524 -27.33 8.85 3.12
CA ILE A 524 -27.84 9.93 3.96
C ILE A 524 -29.20 10.41 3.47
N LEU A 525 -29.35 10.67 2.17
CA LEU A 525 -30.60 11.10 1.57
C LEU A 525 -31.73 10.09 1.80
N VAL A 526 -31.47 8.81 1.51
CA VAL A 526 -32.46 7.72 1.68
C VAL A 526 -32.89 7.59 3.13
N LEU A 527 -31.95 7.67 4.09
CA LEU A 527 -32.25 7.59 5.51
C LEU A 527 -33.04 8.81 6.02
N LEU A 528 -32.75 10.01 5.50
CA LEU A 528 -33.52 11.23 5.78
C LEU A 528 -34.95 11.12 5.25
N LEU A 529 -35.13 10.69 4.00
CA LEU A 529 -36.47 10.50 3.41
C LEU A 529 -37.26 9.43 4.16
N ARG A 530 -36.64 8.31 4.53
CA ARG A 530 -37.26 7.26 5.35
C ARG A 530 -37.72 7.80 6.70
N SER A 531 -36.84 8.51 7.41
CA SER A 531 -37.17 9.08 8.72
C SER A 531 -38.29 10.12 8.64
N SER A 532 -38.29 10.94 7.59
CA SER A 532 -39.34 11.90 7.30
C SER A 532 -40.67 11.18 7.03
N PHE A 533 -40.67 10.20 6.14
CA PHE A 533 -41.86 9.42 5.82
C PHE A 533 -42.44 8.71 7.06
N HIS A 534 -41.59 8.09 7.86
CA HIS A 534 -42.01 7.35 9.06
C HIS A 534 -42.66 8.24 10.12
N VAL A 535 -42.17 9.49 10.28
CA VAL A 535 -42.67 10.41 11.31
C VAL A 535 -43.84 11.25 10.84
N PHE A 536 -43.86 11.65 9.56
CA PHE A 536 -44.88 12.57 9.08
C PHE A 536 -46.08 11.88 8.42
N PHE A 537 -45.88 10.70 7.80
CA PHE A 537 -46.88 10.02 6.99
C PHE A 537 -47.32 8.65 7.52
N ALA A 538 -46.52 7.97 8.34
CA ALA A 538 -46.99 6.73 8.96
C ALA A 538 -48.09 7.07 9.99
N SER A 539 -49.29 6.61 9.71
CA SER A 539 -50.40 6.72 10.64
C SER A 539 -50.01 6.08 11.99
N GLU A 540 -50.30 6.77 13.11
CA GLU A 540 -50.15 6.16 14.42
C GLU A 540 -50.94 4.84 14.43
N PRO A 541 -50.35 3.70 14.84
CA PRO A 541 -51.12 2.50 15.02
C PRO A 541 -52.21 2.80 16.04
N ALA A 542 -53.49 2.64 15.65
CA ALA A 542 -54.60 2.75 16.58
C ALA A 542 -54.26 1.80 17.74
N LEU A 543 -54.06 2.38 18.92
CA LEU A 543 -53.94 1.62 20.16
C LEU A 543 -55.19 0.77 20.26
N SER A 544 -55.11 -0.52 19.94
CA SER A 544 -56.19 -1.43 20.21
C SER A 544 -56.35 -1.43 21.72
N ASN A 545 -57.46 -0.88 22.18
CA ASN A 545 -57.94 -0.98 23.55
C ASN A 545 -58.23 -2.47 23.89
N GLN A 546 -57.21 -3.26 24.03
CA GLN A 546 -57.32 -4.48 24.84
C GLN A 546 -56.78 -4.13 26.20
N SER A 547 -57.71 -3.64 27.05
CA SER A 547 -57.54 -3.68 28.49
C SER A 547 -57.24 -5.13 28.85
N PRO A 548 -56.16 -5.42 29.57
CA PRO A 548 -55.99 -6.76 30.13
C PRO A 548 -57.10 -6.97 31.15
N VAL A 549 -58.07 -7.78 30.82
CA VAL A 549 -59.07 -8.28 31.78
C VAL A 549 -58.31 -9.26 32.66
N LEU A 550 -57.79 -8.78 33.75
CA LEU A 550 -57.33 -9.64 34.82
C LEU A 550 -58.62 -10.13 35.58
N PRO A 551 -58.79 -11.43 35.79
CA PRO A 551 -59.93 -11.91 36.58
C PRO A 551 -59.75 -11.39 37.99
N LEU A 552 -60.78 -10.67 38.48
CA LEU A 552 -60.94 -10.30 39.85
C LEU A 552 -61.17 -11.58 40.66
N SER A 553 -60.14 -12.02 41.38
CA SER A 553 -60.36 -13.02 42.45
C SER A 553 -61.07 -12.34 43.63
N GLU A 554 -62.32 -12.73 43.89
CA GLU A 554 -63.02 -12.39 45.11
C GLU A 554 -62.18 -12.83 46.32
N ARG A 555 -61.70 -11.87 47.08
CA ARG A 555 -61.15 -12.11 48.40
C ARG A 555 -62.32 -12.15 49.40
N ARG A 556 -62.71 -13.34 49.73
CA ARG A 556 -63.53 -13.60 50.90
C ARG A 556 -62.70 -13.25 52.14
N GLY A 557 -63.24 -12.35 52.96
CA GLY A 557 -62.64 -11.95 54.24
C GLY A 557 -62.77 -13.05 55.25
N ASP A 558 -61.72 -13.36 55.94
CA ASP A 558 -61.79 -13.90 57.30
C ASP A 558 -60.64 -13.30 58.13
N SER A 559 -61.11 -12.65 59.14
CA SER A 559 -60.44 -12.07 60.29
C SER A 559 -59.87 -13.12 61.19
N TYR A 560 -58.60 -13.12 61.51
CA TYR A 560 -58.07 -13.63 62.79
C TYR A 560 -56.84 -12.83 63.22
N LYS A 561 -56.97 -12.28 64.44
CA LYS A 561 -55.95 -11.73 65.33
C LYS A 561 -55.06 -12.87 65.86
N HIS A 562 -53.77 -12.62 66.04
CA HIS A 562 -52.92 -12.94 67.22
C HIS A 562 -51.46 -12.55 66.80
N GLN A 563 -50.81 -11.60 67.42
CA GLN A 563 -50.28 -11.45 68.79
C GLN A 563 -49.04 -12.28 69.11
N TYR A 564 -47.90 -11.55 69.28
CA TYR A 564 -46.73 -11.86 70.14
C TYR A 564 -45.82 -13.04 69.64
N GLN A 565 -44.50 -13.00 69.69
CA GLN A 565 -43.60 -12.59 70.78
C GLN A 565 -42.14 -12.62 70.27
N THR A 566 -41.36 -11.79 70.87
CA THR A 566 -39.90 -11.67 70.96
C THR A 566 -39.18 -12.94 71.41
N SER A 567 -37.95 -13.03 71.03
CA SER A 567 -36.71 -13.41 71.76
C SER A 567 -35.74 -14.08 70.77
N GLY A 568 -34.48 -13.76 70.64
CA GLY A 568 -33.51 -13.48 71.65
C GLY A 568 -32.40 -14.55 71.56
N THR A 569 -31.15 -14.08 71.56
CA THR A 569 -29.92 -14.81 71.91
C THR A 569 -29.23 -15.63 70.82
N SER A 570 -28.13 -15.17 70.41
CA SER A 570 -26.72 -15.21 70.90
C SER A 570 -25.91 -16.45 70.53
N SER A 571 -24.72 -16.13 70.20
CA SER A 571 -23.44 -16.82 70.45
C SER A 571 -22.92 -17.70 69.31
N SER A 572 -21.83 -17.23 68.79
CA SER A 572 -20.44 -17.47 69.12
C SER A 572 -19.77 -18.55 68.25
N THR A 573 -18.71 -18.16 67.78
CA THR A 573 -17.30 -18.63 67.78
C THR A 573 -16.84 -19.41 66.56
N LEU A 574 -15.83 -18.96 65.91
CA LEU A 574 -14.41 -19.22 65.94
C LEU A 574 -13.80 -19.00 64.54
N ALA A 575 -12.80 -18.15 64.50
CA ALA A 575 -11.76 -18.11 63.49
C ALA A 575 -10.81 -19.34 63.71
N PRO A 576 -9.82 -19.66 62.89
CA PRO A 576 -8.78 -18.73 62.48
C PRO A 576 -8.07 -19.02 61.12
N ASN A 577 -7.21 -18.08 60.78
CA ASN A 577 -5.92 -18.16 60.06
C ASN A 577 -5.95 -18.48 58.55
N GLY A 578 -5.23 -17.83 57.69
CA GLY A 578 -4.10 -16.95 57.83
C GLY A 578 -3.55 -16.59 56.45
N LEU A 579 -2.68 -15.64 56.51
CA LEU A 579 -1.62 -15.28 55.55
C LEU A 579 -1.90 -14.22 54.50
N ALA A 580 -1.29 -13.13 54.84
CA ALA A 580 -1.05 -11.93 54.09
C ALA A 580 -0.11 -12.13 52.88
N SER A 581 -0.31 -11.37 51.83
CA SER A 581 0.82 -10.77 51.12
C SER A 581 0.44 -9.40 50.56
N ARG A 582 1.31 -8.47 50.85
CA ARG A 582 1.35 -7.06 50.48
C ARG A 582 1.52 -6.91 48.98
N ALA A 583 0.79 -5.99 48.37
CA ALA A 583 1.27 -5.24 47.22
C ALA A 583 0.86 -3.78 47.38
N SER A 584 1.86 -2.94 47.34
CA SER A 584 1.85 -1.50 47.49
C SER A 584 1.14 -0.80 46.34
N ILE A 585 0.25 0.12 46.68
CA ILE A 585 -0.39 1.06 45.74
C ILE A 585 0.43 2.33 45.77
N THR A 586 1.01 2.68 44.63
CA THR A 586 1.62 3.99 44.37
C THR A 586 0.56 5.00 43.96
N ALA A 587 0.55 6.11 44.67
CA ALA A 587 -0.36 7.25 44.53
C ALA A 587 -0.13 8.02 43.21
N PHE A 588 -1.24 8.39 42.54
CA PHE A 588 -1.23 9.38 41.47
C PHE A 588 -1.53 10.79 42.04
N PRO A 589 -0.94 11.84 41.48
CA PRO A 589 -1.07 13.21 41.99
C PRO A 589 -2.42 13.84 41.60
N ARG A 590 -3.01 14.53 42.55
CA ARG A 590 -4.22 15.38 42.41
C ARG A 590 -3.86 16.68 41.71
N TYR A 591 -4.59 17.04 40.66
CA TYR A 591 -4.62 18.39 40.10
C TYR A 591 -5.72 19.23 40.77
N PRO A 592 -5.52 20.55 40.94
CA PRO A 592 -6.40 21.43 41.67
C PRO A 592 -7.65 21.80 40.87
N VAL A 593 -8.80 21.71 41.54
CA VAL A 593 -10.10 22.16 41.00
C VAL A 593 -10.18 23.68 41.18
N THR A 594 -10.19 24.41 40.08
CA THR A 594 -10.56 25.84 40.06
C THR A 594 -12.07 25.97 40.13
N LYS A 595 -12.55 26.71 41.13
CA LYS A 595 -13.93 27.17 41.28
C LYS A 595 -14.29 28.08 40.09
N ALA A 596 -15.28 27.69 39.32
CA ALA A 596 -15.99 28.59 38.38
C ALA A 596 -17.47 28.66 38.86
N SER A 597 -17.84 29.87 39.03
CA SER A 597 -19.09 30.48 39.49
C SER A 597 -20.41 29.72 39.22
N HIS A 598 -21.12 29.52 40.32
CA HIS A 598 -22.58 29.42 40.43
C HIS A 598 -23.22 30.74 40.02
N ASP A 599 -23.80 30.82 38.81
CA ASP A 599 -24.84 31.79 38.44
C ASP A 599 -25.36 31.50 37.03
N ALA A 600 -26.25 30.50 36.90
CA ALA A 600 -27.15 30.36 35.75
C ALA A 600 -28.15 29.17 35.90
N TYR A 601 -28.81 29.05 37.08
CA TYR A 601 -30.03 28.22 37.21
C TYR A 601 -30.93 28.82 38.25
N ARG A 602 -31.57 29.89 37.87
CA ARG A 602 -32.72 30.43 38.62
C ARG A 602 -33.65 31.09 37.58
N ASN A 603 -34.67 30.36 37.20
CA ASN A 603 -35.96 30.80 36.71
C ASN A 603 -36.56 29.72 35.80
N LEU A 604 -37.31 28.83 36.39
CA LEU A 604 -38.43 28.17 35.73
C LEU A 604 -39.21 27.39 36.82
N ASP A 605 -40.43 27.80 36.95
CA ASP A 605 -41.54 27.06 37.59
C ASP A 605 -41.70 27.15 39.09
N GLN A 606 -42.23 28.28 39.48
CA GLN A 606 -43.13 28.40 40.61
C GLN A 606 -44.37 29.16 40.10
N ASP A 607 -45.35 28.42 39.59
CA ASP A 607 -46.78 28.84 39.55
C ASP A 607 -47.58 27.63 39.04
N ASP A 608 -48.48 27.21 39.89
CA ASP A 608 -49.78 26.53 39.70
C ASP A 608 -49.96 25.34 40.66
N LEU A 609 -50.09 25.70 41.92
CA LEU A 609 -50.85 24.88 42.84
C LEU A 609 -52.23 25.52 43.08
N VAL A 610 -53.17 25.30 42.19
CA VAL A 610 -54.59 25.62 42.38
C VAL A 610 -55.33 24.30 42.52
N THR A 611 -55.69 24.01 43.75
CA THR A 611 -56.74 23.06 44.16
C THR A 611 -58.06 23.47 43.54
N THR A 612 -58.61 22.67 42.64
CA THR A 612 -60.06 22.66 42.40
C THR A 612 -60.56 21.23 42.29
N THR A 613 -61.31 20.91 43.31
CA THR A 613 -62.31 19.81 43.35
C THR A 613 -63.36 20.09 42.24
N SER A 614 -63.58 19.20 41.31
CA SER A 614 -64.84 19.03 40.61
C SER A 614 -64.91 17.75 39.80
N LYS A 615 -65.80 16.89 40.22
CA LYS A 615 -66.76 16.05 39.49
C LYS A 615 -66.30 15.41 38.16
N ASP A 616 -66.22 14.08 38.23
CA ASP A 616 -66.30 13.14 37.12
C ASP A 616 -67.31 13.57 36.06
N LYS A 617 -66.75 13.76 34.85
CA LYS A 617 -67.40 13.42 33.58
C LYS A 617 -66.35 12.84 32.67
N GLY A 618 -66.42 11.53 32.47
CA GLY A 618 -65.62 10.82 31.51
C GLY A 618 -65.78 11.40 30.10
N GLY A 619 -64.88 12.30 29.74
CA GLY A 619 -64.70 12.82 28.37
C GLY A 619 -63.43 12.30 27.76
N TYR A 620 -63.57 11.43 26.77
CA TYR A 620 -62.50 11.01 25.90
C TYR A 620 -61.79 12.24 25.32
N ARG A 621 -60.62 12.61 25.82
CA ARG A 621 -59.78 13.63 25.18
C ARG A 621 -58.94 12.94 24.09
N PRO A 622 -59.21 13.22 22.81
CA PRO A 622 -58.36 12.71 21.76
C PRO A 622 -56.92 13.24 21.96
N ALA A 623 -55.94 12.36 21.84
CA ALA A 623 -54.54 12.74 21.95
C ALA A 623 -54.24 13.91 21.03
N ARG A 624 -53.75 15.04 21.58
CA ARG A 624 -53.41 16.22 20.80
C ARG A 624 -52.35 15.82 19.73
N PRO A 625 -52.57 16.20 18.45
CA PRO A 625 -51.59 15.88 17.43
C PRO A 625 -50.25 16.51 17.79
N ARG A 626 -49.18 15.70 17.73
CA ARG A 626 -47.79 16.13 18.04
C ARG A 626 -47.47 17.36 17.19
N GLY A 627 -47.07 18.46 17.82
CA GLY A 627 -46.70 19.70 17.14
C GLY A 627 -45.50 19.46 16.22
N PHE A 628 -45.33 20.28 15.16
CA PHE A 628 -44.27 20.18 14.16
C PHE A 628 -42.88 20.04 14.79
N ARG A 629 -42.57 20.83 15.84
CA ARG A 629 -41.29 20.75 16.57
C ARG A 629 -41.04 19.38 17.20
N GLN A 630 -42.07 18.73 17.73
CA GLN A 630 -41.95 17.41 18.33
C GLN A 630 -41.76 16.30 17.29
N LYS A 631 -42.38 16.43 16.10
CA LYS A 631 -42.18 15.55 14.95
C LYS A 631 -40.77 15.69 14.39
N SER A 632 -40.22 16.92 14.29
CA SER A 632 -38.83 17.13 13.84
C SER A 632 -37.78 16.50 14.76
N VAL A 633 -37.97 16.59 16.08
CA VAL A 633 -37.07 15.94 17.04
C VAL A 633 -37.13 14.42 16.91
N LEU A 634 -38.33 13.85 16.76
CA LEU A 634 -38.50 12.41 16.52
C LEU A 634 -37.85 11.94 15.22
N MET A 635 -38.01 12.71 14.15
CA MET A 635 -37.34 12.45 12.87
C MET A 635 -35.82 12.43 13.02
N GLY A 636 -35.26 13.42 13.74
CA GLY A 636 -33.83 13.47 14.02
C GLY A 636 -33.33 12.25 14.82
N ARG A 637 -34.08 11.82 15.83
CA ARG A 637 -33.72 10.62 16.62
C ARG A 637 -33.75 9.34 15.78
N GLU A 638 -34.78 9.14 14.97
CA GLU A 638 -34.93 8.00 14.06
C GLU A 638 -33.84 7.96 13.01
N PHE A 639 -33.50 9.13 12.44
CA PHE A 639 -32.39 9.28 11.50
C PHE A 639 -31.06 8.89 12.13
N VAL A 640 -30.71 9.49 13.26
CA VAL A 640 -29.44 9.20 13.98
C VAL A 640 -29.35 7.73 14.37
N HIS A 641 -30.44 7.11 14.82
CA HIS A 641 -30.45 5.68 15.11
C HIS A 641 -30.15 4.85 13.87
N SER A 642 -30.82 5.13 12.76
CA SER A 642 -30.60 4.42 11.49
C SER A 642 -29.18 4.60 10.96
N VAL A 643 -28.62 5.82 11.05
CA VAL A 643 -27.22 6.10 10.67
C VAL A 643 -26.24 5.30 11.55
N ARG A 644 -26.47 5.27 12.88
CA ARG A 644 -25.60 4.50 13.79
C ARG A 644 -25.58 3.01 13.47
N VAL A 645 -26.73 2.42 13.17
CA VAL A 645 -26.81 1.00 12.80
C VAL A 645 -26.04 0.70 11.53
N VAL A 646 -26.25 1.51 10.47
CA VAL A 646 -25.54 1.33 9.19
C VAL A 646 -24.04 1.58 9.36
N ALA A 647 -23.66 2.70 9.99
CA ALA A 647 -22.27 3.09 10.16
C ALA A 647 -21.46 2.08 10.99
N LEU A 648 -22.04 1.53 12.07
CA LEU A 648 -21.35 0.56 12.89
C LEU A 648 -20.94 -0.68 12.09
N VAL A 649 -21.85 -1.24 11.30
CA VAL A 649 -21.57 -2.44 10.50
C VAL A 649 -20.58 -2.10 9.35
N VAL A 650 -20.85 -1.03 8.62
CA VAL A 650 -20.06 -0.61 7.46
C VAL A 650 -18.62 -0.29 7.85
N LEU A 651 -18.42 0.51 8.91
CA LEU A 651 -17.07 0.87 9.37
C LEU A 651 -16.33 -0.35 9.93
N THR A 652 -16.99 -1.23 10.66
CA THR A 652 -16.35 -2.46 11.15
C THR A 652 -15.84 -3.32 10.00
N VAL A 653 -16.66 -3.53 8.96
CA VAL A 653 -16.25 -4.30 7.78
C VAL A 653 -15.15 -3.59 7.01
N TYR A 654 -15.24 -2.27 6.85
CA TYR A 654 -14.21 -1.49 6.19
C TYR A 654 -12.86 -1.59 6.88
N PHE A 655 -12.81 -1.42 8.22
CA PHE A 655 -11.58 -1.64 9.00
C PHE A 655 -11.04 -3.06 8.86
N PHE A 656 -11.90 -4.07 8.85
CA PHE A 656 -11.49 -5.45 8.65
C PHE A 656 -10.88 -5.68 7.24
N LEU A 657 -11.48 -5.09 6.20
CA LEU A 657 -10.96 -5.19 4.83
C LEU A 657 -9.59 -4.51 4.67
N ILE A 658 -9.39 -3.37 5.35
CA ILE A 658 -8.10 -2.66 5.33
C ILE A 658 -7.05 -3.41 6.15
N TRP A 659 -7.40 -3.92 7.32
CA TRP A 659 -6.46 -4.58 8.22
C TRP A 659 -5.87 -5.88 7.66
N ARG A 660 -6.61 -6.58 6.83
CA ARG A 660 -6.22 -7.88 6.27
C ARG A 660 -5.42 -7.84 4.97
N TRP A 661 -4.94 -6.67 4.57
CA TRP A 661 -4.01 -6.56 3.44
C TRP A 661 -2.57 -6.55 3.93
#